data_c506d5f8e237ad97470989d71efbd0ac
#
_entry.id   c506d5f8e237ad97470989d71efbd0ac
#
_cell.length_a   1.000
_cell.length_b   1.000
_cell.length_c   1.000
_cell.angle_alpha   90.00
_cell.angle_beta   90.00
_cell.angle_gamma   90.00
#
_symmetry.space_group_name_H-M   'P 1'
#
loop_
_entity.id
_entity.type
_entity.pdbx_description
1 polymer ?
#
loop_
_entity_poly.entity_id
_entity_poly.type
_entity_poly.pdbx_seq_one_letter_code
_entity_poly.pdbx_strand_id
1 'polypeptide(L)'
;MRIHYIILLFFIAISTHAQTSRLDSVHTIRDVAVVGVRPHYLTPSQTLSGAALQNLSTTSVADALKYFSGVQIKDYGGLGGLKTVNVRSLGSQHVGVYLDGIRITNAQNGQIDLGRYSLSNMESVALYNANRNERLQSASEYASAATVYLQTRRPDSTALAVEYGTGSFGLQKLKTYFSFRNILFVDAEYQRTDGDYPFRFQSASEDTVGKRRNSDISFYRLEAAGFYKGFTAHAYFYSSERGLPGPVVRRLSDQWDSTDRQWDRNFFLQATYRHTWDRFALKTNLKYAYDWLRYLQDPSTNAAAMHCDNHYRQQDLYGSVSAAWNTSWLSLTASTDLRWSDLTTNVYRSAYVYRLDSKSLLSAIASYRGFEGNIALLYTHIGDHSARSAQSAAALSRLTPMFLASWHRRAFTVRAFHKRIFRAPTLNDLYYTLVGNAQLRPEYTSQFDLGVDYKDRHLHLALDAYYNRIEDKIVAIPMKSQFRWSMVNFGLVKSLGLSATAGYDRTWGKFSASASANYTCQRDRDYSAPHDPEYRNTIPYSPLHSASLIVDLAYDGWSLCTSWLYTGDRFALISNNRDDLLGAWQTVDLKLNKRFRIRRHYVQATVECNNLCDSRHEVVKRYPMPGRNWKATLQWQF
;
A
#
# COMPACT_ATOMS: atom_id res chain seq x y z
N MET A 1 -3.40 39.81 16.41
CA MET A 1 -4.64 40.40 15.83
C MET A 1 -4.58 40.77 14.34
N ARG A 2 -3.41 40.91 13.69
CA ARG A 2 -3.33 41.31 12.26
C ARG A 2 -3.46 40.15 11.22
N ILE A 3 -3.23 38.91 11.61
CA ILE A 3 -3.29 37.73 10.69
C ILE A 3 -4.74 37.27 10.42
N HIS A 4 -5.65 37.47 11.36
CA HIS A 4 -7.07 37.10 11.20
C HIS A 4 -7.82 37.94 10.17
N TYR A 5 -7.43 39.20 9.98
CA TYR A 5 -8.04 40.08 8.97
C TYR A 5 -7.58 39.79 7.54
N ILE A 6 -6.36 39.25 7.36
CA ILE A 6 -5.84 38.87 6.03
C ILE A 6 -6.56 37.61 5.51
N ILE A 7 -6.87 36.66 6.39
CA ILE A 7 -7.61 35.43 6.02
C ILE A 7 -9.08 35.79 5.70
N LEU A 8 -9.70 36.70 6.43
CA LEU A 8 -11.07 37.15 6.17
C LEU A 8 -11.18 37.96 4.87
N LEU A 9 -10.19 38.80 4.54
CA LEU A 9 -10.13 39.55 3.29
C LEU A 9 -9.88 38.65 2.05
N PHE A 10 -9.16 37.55 2.21
CA PHE A 10 -8.96 36.57 1.14
C PHE A 10 -10.27 35.83 0.81
N PHE A 11 -11.13 35.57 1.81
CA PHE A 11 -12.46 34.98 1.60
C PHE A 11 -13.48 35.93 0.95
N ILE A 12 -13.38 37.23 1.15
CA ILE A 12 -14.30 38.22 0.57
C ILE A 12 -13.92 38.55 -0.89
N ALA A 13 -12.65 38.48 -1.28
CA ALA A 13 -12.20 38.78 -2.64
C ALA A 13 -12.55 37.69 -3.68
N ILE A 14 -12.90 36.48 -3.24
CA ILE A 14 -13.27 35.35 -4.13
C ILE A 14 -14.75 35.42 -4.57
N SER A 15 -15.58 36.26 -3.95
CA SER A 15 -17.02 36.27 -4.14
C SER A 15 -17.53 37.05 -5.37
N THR A 16 -16.68 37.74 -6.15
CA THR A 16 -17.17 38.77 -7.09
C THR A 16 -17.05 38.46 -8.59
N HIS A 17 -16.60 37.26 -9.00
CA HIS A 17 -16.55 36.93 -10.44
C HIS A 17 -17.08 35.52 -10.75
N ALA A 18 -18.36 35.29 -10.52
CA ALA A 18 -19.04 34.11 -11.04
C ALA A 18 -19.80 34.47 -12.33
N GLN A 19 -19.15 34.30 -13.48
CA GLN A 19 -19.83 34.30 -14.76
C GLN A 19 -20.72 33.06 -14.89
N THR A 20 -21.98 33.31 -15.26
CA THR A 20 -23.01 32.31 -15.53
C THR A 20 -22.62 31.44 -16.72
N SER A 21 -22.18 30.22 -16.48
CA SER A 21 -22.25 29.15 -17.48
C SER A 21 -23.42 28.21 -17.14
N ARG A 22 -24.25 27.94 -18.14
CA ARG A 22 -25.37 27.01 -18.05
C ARG A 22 -24.85 25.62 -17.66
N LEU A 23 -24.98 25.26 -16.39
CA LEU A 23 -24.77 23.93 -15.87
C LEU A 23 -26.14 23.26 -15.69
N ASP A 24 -26.78 22.95 -16.81
CA ASP A 24 -27.92 22.05 -16.87
C ASP A 24 -27.43 20.71 -17.44
N SER A 25 -26.61 20.04 -16.68
CA SER A 25 -26.34 18.61 -16.88
C SER A 25 -26.23 17.95 -15.52
N VAL A 26 -27.22 17.14 -15.23
CA VAL A 26 -27.09 16.07 -14.24
C VAL A 26 -25.91 15.23 -14.72
N HIS A 27 -24.72 15.51 -14.19
CA HIS A 27 -23.62 14.56 -14.29
C HIS A 27 -23.99 13.39 -13.36
N THR A 28 -24.83 12.48 -13.86
CA THR A 28 -24.64 11.08 -13.53
C THR A 28 -23.13 10.86 -13.72
N ILE A 29 -22.47 10.40 -12.66
CA ILE A 29 -21.14 9.80 -12.81
C ILE A 29 -21.36 8.74 -13.89
N ARG A 30 -21.03 9.10 -15.13
CA ARG A 30 -20.97 8.11 -16.19
C ARG A 30 -19.94 7.14 -15.67
N ASP A 31 -20.36 5.88 -15.58
CA ASP A 31 -19.42 4.79 -15.54
C ASP A 31 -18.29 5.21 -16.44
N VAL A 32 -17.10 5.33 -15.88
CA VAL A 32 -15.91 5.52 -16.68
C VAL A 32 -15.73 4.21 -17.42
N ALA A 33 -16.54 4.03 -18.45
CA ALA A 33 -16.16 3.16 -19.54
C ALA A 33 -14.88 3.80 -20.04
N VAL A 34 -13.74 3.26 -19.63
CA VAL A 34 -12.46 3.56 -20.21
C VAL A 34 -12.54 3.13 -21.66
N VAL A 35 -13.05 4.04 -22.51
CA VAL A 35 -12.87 4.00 -23.96
C VAL A 35 -11.46 4.54 -24.21
N GLY A 36 -10.50 3.86 -23.66
CA GLY A 36 -9.09 3.97 -23.98
C GLY A 36 -8.66 2.59 -24.43
N VAL A 37 -7.82 2.52 -25.44
CA VAL A 37 -7.15 1.32 -25.96
C VAL A 37 -7.13 0.22 -24.88
N ARG A 38 -7.86 -0.87 -25.10
CA ARG A 38 -8.03 -1.97 -24.15
C ARG A 38 -6.65 -2.32 -23.59
N PRO A 39 -6.35 -2.11 -22.33
CA PRO A 39 -5.08 -2.58 -21.79
C PRO A 39 -5.15 -4.10 -21.83
N HIS A 40 -4.30 -4.72 -22.66
CA HIS A 40 -4.08 -6.15 -22.59
C HIS A 40 -3.23 -6.40 -21.34
N TYR A 41 -3.88 -6.88 -20.28
CA TYR A 41 -3.18 -7.23 -19.06
C TYR A 41 -2.47 -8.58 -19.24
N LEU A 42 -1.17 -8.54 -19.42
CA LEU A 42 -0.33 -9.74 -19.45
C LEU A 42 -0.10 -10.34 -18.06
N THR A 43 -0.38 -9.59 -17.01
CA THR A 43 -0.20 -10.03 -15.62
C THR A 43 -1.53 -9.97 -14.87
N PRO A 44 -1.74 -10.87 -13.89
CA PRO A 44 -2.91 -10.80 -13.02
C PRO A 44 -3.00 -9.42 -12.37
N SER A 45 -4.15 -8.78 -12.50
CA SER A 45 -4.37 -7.46 -11.94
C SER A 45 -5.72 -7.37 -11.26
N GLN A 46 -5.75 -6.61 -10.18
CA GLN A 46 -6.96 -6.27 -9.45
C GLN A 46 -6.98 -4.76 -9.25
N THR A 47 -8.11 -4.13 -9.46
CA THR A 47 -8.22 -2.67 -9.39
C THR A 47 -9.50 -2.27 -8.66
N LEU A 48 -9.38 -1.39 -7.68
CA LEU A 48 -10.48 -0.64 -7.10
C LEU A 48 -10.41 0.80 -7.62
N SER A 49 -11.48 1.28 -8.20
CA SER A 49 -11.59 2.63 -8.76
C SER A 49 -13.01 3.18 -8.68
N GLY A 50 -13.18 4.48 -8.92
CA GLY A 50 -14.47 5.13 -8.98
C GLY A 50 -15.33 4.91 -7.71
N ALA A 51 -16.61 4.56 -7.88
CA ALA A 51 -17.56 4.36 -6.79
C ALA A 51 -17.13 3.22 -5.85
N ALA A 52 -16.63 2.10 -6.37
CA ALA A 52 -16.19 0.96 -5.56
C ALA A 52 -15.07 1.34 -4.58
N LEU A 53 -14.15 2.24 -4.96
CA LEU A 53 -13.11 2.74 -4.07
C LEU A 53 -13.64 3.77 -3.07
N GLN A 54 -14.51 4.68 -3.50
CA GLN A 54 -15.00 5.80 -2.69
C GLN A 54 -16.07 5.39 -1.68
N ASN A 55 -16.91 4.42 -2.03
CA ASN A 55 -17.97 3.93 -1.18
C ASN A 55 -17.48 2.87 -0.18
N LEU A 56 -16.29 2.33 -0.35
CA LEU A 56 -15.70 1.39 0.60
C LEU A 56 -15.47 2.05 1.98
N SER A 57 -15.81 1.35 3.06
CA SER A 57 -15.60 1.85 4.43
C SER A 57 -14.14 1.71 4.83
N THR A 58 -13.29 2.57 4.27
CA THR A 58 -11.84 2.54 4.45
C THR A 58 -11.28 3.95 4.55
N THR A 59 -10.17 4.09 5.27
CA THR A 59 -9.52 5.39 5.48
C THR A 59 -8.16 5.49 4.80
N SER A 60 -7.53 4.36 4.54
CA SER A 60 -6.17 4.30 4.00
C SER A 60 -6.04 3.30 2.83
N VAL A 61 -4.97 3.45 2.06
CA VAL A 61 -4.60 2.51 1.00
C VAL A 61 -4.45 1.08 1.53
N ALA A 62 -3.88 0.91 2.74
CA ALA A 62 -3.77 -0.41 3.37
C ALA A 62 -5.13 -1.08 3.56
N ASP A 63 -6.14 -0.31 3.97
CA ASP A 63 -7.47 -0.85 4.22
C ASP A 63 -8.17 -1.27 2.92
N ALA A 64 -7.97 -0.56 1.81
CA ALA A 64 -8.49 -0.96 0.50
C ALA A 64 -7.82 -2.24 -0.03
N LEU A 65 -6.52 -2.40 0.19
CA LEU A 65 -5.78 -3.57 -0.25
C LEU A 65 -6.16 -4.86 0.48
N LYS A 66 -6.80 -4.80 1.67
CA LYS A 66 -7.33 -5.98 2.38
C LYS A 66 -8.32 -6.80 1.54
N TYR A 67 -8.99 -6.14 0.59
CA TYR A 67 -10.01 -6.76 -0.27
C TYR A 67 -9.44 -7.42 -1.53
N PHE A 68 -8.13 -7.33 -1.77
CA PHE A 68 -7.51 -7.93 -2.95
C PHE A 68 -7.11 -9.38 -2.69
N SER A 69 -7.31 -10.23 -3.69
CA SER A 69 -6.91 -11.65 -3.64
C SER A 69 -5.39 -11.78 -3.46
N GLY A 70 -4.96 -12.71 -2.62
CA GLY A 70 -3.56 -12.96 -2.34
C GLY A 70 -2.86 -11.88 -1.52
N VAL A 71 -3.59 -10.88 -1.02
CA VAL A 71 -3.05 -9.80 -0.18
C VAL A 71 -3.30 -10.08 1.29
N GLN A 72 -2.26 -9.86 2.08
CA GLN A 72 -2.29 -9.90 3.53
C GLN A 72 -1.74 -8.58 4.06
N ILE A 73 -2.48 -7.91 4.91
CA ILE A 73 -2.02 -6.72 5.62
C ILE A 73 -1.62 -7.13 7.04
N LYS A 74 -0.37 -6.86 7.41
CA LYS A 74 0.02 -6.86 8.82
C LYS A 74 -0.41 -5.52 9.41
N ASP A 75 -1.31 -5.58 10.38
CA ASP A 75 -1.91 -4.42 11.05
C ASP A 75 -1.68 -4.56 12.55
N TYR A 76 -0.99 -3.60 13.13
CA TYR A 76 -0.63 -3.61 14.55
C TYR A 76 -1.67 -2.92 15.43
N GLY A 77 -2.88 -2.76 14.92
CA GLY A 77 -4.07 -2.32 15.62
C GLY A 77 -4.35 -0.82 15.59
N GLY A 78 -5.60 -0.47 15.46
CA GLY A 78 -6.11 0.90 15.49
C GLY A 78 -5.70 1.76 14.28
N LEU A 79 -5.99 3.06 14.37
CA LEU A 79 -5.61 4.03 13.32
C LEU A 79 -4.11 4.33 13.32
N GLY A 80 -3.46 4.31 14.49
CA GLY A 80 -2.03 4.57 14.65
C GLY A 80 -1.12 3.37 14.38
N GLY A 81 -1.68 2.16 14.19
CA GLY A 81 -0.90 0.95 13.92
C GLY A 81 -0.16 1.00 12.58
N LEU A 82 1.06 0.46 12.57
CA LEU A 82 1.80 0.23 11.33
C LEU A 82 1.03 -0.75 10.43
N LYS A 83 0.88 -0.43 9.14
CA LYS A 83 0.18 -1.27 8.17
C LYS A 83 1.08 -1.56 6.97
N THR A 84 1.54 -2.81 6.86
CA THR A 84 2.38 -3.26 5.75
C THR A 84 1.67 -4.31 4.91
N VAL A 85 1.92 -4.27 3.59
CA VAL A 85 1.31 -5.19 2.62
C VAL A 85 2.26 -6.35 2.30
N ASN A 86 1.72 -7.55 2.27
CA ASN A 86 2.36 -8.75 1.78
C ASN A 86 1.48 -9.36 0.68
N VAL A 87 2.08 -9.75 -0.43
CA VAL A 87 1.37 -10.33 -1.57
C VAL A 87 1.88 -11.74 -1.80
N ARG A 88 0.97 -12.74 -1.83
CA ARG A 88 1.28 -14.15 -2.08
C ARG A 88 2.44 -14.68 -1.21
N SER A 89 2.49 -14.21 0.04
CA SER A 89 3.52 -14.55 1.07
C SER A 89 4.98 -14.28 0.69
N LEU A 90 5.21 -13.43 -0.31
CA LEU A 90 6.56 -13.04 -0.74
C LEU A 90 7.28 -12.14 0.27
N GLY A 91 6.52 -11.43 1.12
CA GLY A 91 7.03 -10.46 2.07
C GLY A 91 6.84 -9.01 1.60
N SER A 92 6.66 -8.09 2.55
CA SER A 92 6.37 -6.68 2.24
C SER A 92 7.49 -5.96 1.48
N GLN A 93 8.72 -6.40 1.65
CA GLN A 93 9.90 -5.83 0.99
C GLN A 93 10.01 -6.21 -0.50
N HIS A 94 9.29 -7.24 -0.94
CA HIS A 94 9.18 -7.63 -2.35
C HIS A 94 8.07 -6.90 -3.11
N VAL A 95 7.23 -6.11 -2.40
CA VAL A 95 6.14 -5.35 -2.99
C VAL A 95 6.59 -3.93 -3.31
N GLY A 96 6.51 -3.55 -4.57
CA GLY A 96 6.73 -2.16 -4.99
C GLY A 96 5.45 -1.35 -4.85
N VAL A 97 5.51 -0.18 -4.22
CA VAL A 97 4.41 0.77 -4.14
C VAL A 97 4.75 1.98 -5.01
N TYR A 98 3.87 2.32 -5.94
CA TYR A 98 4.08 3.38 -6.92
C TYR A 98 2.94 4.39 -6.82
N LEU A 99 3.28 5.67 -6.71
CA LEU A 99 2.35 6.78 -6.82
C LEU A 99 2.62 7.51 -8.15
N ASP A 100 1.64 7.51 -9.05
CA ASP A 100 1.73 8.07 -10.40
C ASP A 100 2.93 7.54 -11.21
N GLY A 101 3.31 6.27 -10.96
CA GLY A 101 4.41 5.59 -11.63
C GLY A 101 5.80 5.84 -11.04
N ILE A 102 5.90 6.55 -9.91
CA ILE A 102 7.15 6.76 -9.17
C ILE A 102 7.12 5.98 -7.87
N ARG A 103 8.17 5.19 -7.61
CA ARG A 103 8.25 4.32 -6.43
C ARG A 103 8.31 5.12 -5.13
N ILE A 104 7.46 4.75 -4.18
CA ILE A 104 7.60 5.13 -2.77
C ILE A 104 8.59 4.16 -2.13
N THR A 105 9.55 4.66 -1.39
CA THR A 105 10.63 3.86 -0.81
C THR A 105 10.90 4.21 0.63
N ASN A 106 11.46 3.26 1.36
CA ASN A 106 12.08 3.46 2.65
C ASN A 106 13.44 2.73 2.60
N ALA A 107 14.54 3.49 2.62
CA ALA A 107 15.89 2.94 2.52
C ALA A 107 16.31 2.21 3.80
N GLN A 108 15.77 2.61 4.96
CA GLN A 108 16.12 2.07 6.26
C GLN A 108 15.73 0.59 6.38
N ASN A 109 14.45 0.26 6.19
CA ASN A 109 13.92 -1.09 6.44
C ASN A 109 13.16 -1.70 5.24
N GLY A 110 13.03 -0.97 4.14
CA GLY A 110 12.35 -1.43 2.92
C GLY A 110 10.84 -1.61 3.04
N GLN A 111 10.23 -1.19 4.14
CA GLN A 111 8.78 -1.32 4.38
C GLN A 111 8.09 0.04 4.26
N ILE A 112 6.91 0.03 3.64
CA ILE A 112 6.07 1.21 3.48
C ILE A 112 4.85 1.09 4.40
N ASP A 113 4.64 2.09 5.26
CA ASP A 113 3.41 2.23 6.04
C ASP A 113 2.30 2.78 5.15
N LEU A 114 1.45 1.88 4.63
CA LEU A 114 0.34 2.26 3.75
C LEU A 114 -0.85 2.87 4.50
N GLY A 115 -0.83 2.88 5.83
CA GLY A 115 -1.78 3.61 6.66
C GLY A 115 -1.69 5.14 6.52
N ARG A 116 -0.55 5.66 6.06
CA ARG A 116 -0.31 7.10 5.89
C ARG A 116 -0.93 7.69 4.62
N TYR A 117 -1.27 6.87 3.63
CA TYR A 117 -1.79 7.32 2.33
C TYR A 117 -3.31 7.27 2.30
N SER A 118 -3.94 8.43 2.01
CA SER A 118 -5.40 8.56 1.90
C SER A 118 -5.92 8.00 0.59
N LEU A 119 -7.14 7.48 0.61
CA LEU A 119 -7.87 7.08 -0.59
C LEU A 119 -8.62 8.24 -1.26
N SER A 120 -8.85 9.34 -0.55
CA SER A 120 -9.76 10.39 -1.00
C SER A 120 -9.31 11.11 -2.27
N ASN A 121 -7.99 11.17 -2.51
CA ASN A 121 -7.40 11.80 -3.69
C ASN A 121 -6.98 10.78 -4.75
N MET A 122 -7.32 9.49 -4.56
CA MET A 122 -6.98 8.43 -5.50
C MET A 122 -8.09 8.22 -6.52
N GLU A 123 -7.71 8.12 -7.79
CA GLU A 123 -8.55 7.65 -8.89
C GLU A 123 -8.69 6.13 -8.83
N SER A 124 -7.56 5.45 -8.56
CA SER A 124 -7.52 4.01 -8.47
C SER A 124 -6.40 3.50 -7.57
N VAL A 125 -6.64 2.34 -6.98
CA VAL A 125 -5.65 1.48 -6.34
C VAL A 125 -5.64 0.17 -7.11
N ALA A 126 -4.49 -0.19 -7.70
CA ALA A 126 -4.35 -1.39 -8.50
C ALA A 126 -3.20 -2.25 -7.99
N LEU A 127 -3.38 -3.55 -7.99
CA LEU A 127 -2.36 -4.56 -7.69
C LEU A 127 -2.05 -5.37 -8.94
N TYR A 128 -0.78 -5.48 -9.28
CA TYR A 128 -0.27 -6.38 -10.32
C TYR A 128 0.66 -7.41 -9.70
N ASN A 129 0.45 -8.67 -9.98
CA ASN A 129 1.27 -9.77 -9.44
C ASN A 129 2.64 -9.93 -10.11
N ALA A 130 2.99 -9.02 -11.02
CA ALA A 130 4.33 -8.83 -11.56
C ALA A 130 4.58 -7.34 -11.78
N ASN A 131 4.27 -6.82 -12.96
CA ASN A 131 4.36 -5.40 -13.31
C ASN A 131 3.18 -5.04 -14.24
N ARG A 132 2.92 -3.77 -14.44
CA ARG A 132 1.78 -3.28 -15.22
C ARG A 132 1.87 -3.57 -16.72
N ASN A 133 3.07 -3.88 -17.23
CA ASN A 133 3.36 -4.16 -18.63
C ASN A 133 2.93 -3.04 -19.59
N GLU A 134 3.15 -1.80 -19.21
CA GLU A 134 2.97 -0.65 -20.10
C GLU A 134 4.22 -0.43 -20.95
N ARG A 135 4.04 0.21 -22.11
CA ARG A 135 5.12 0.51 -23.06
C ARG A 135 6.15 1.51 -22.51
N LEU A 136 5.76 2.37 -21.54
CA LEU A 136 6.64 3.35 -20.91
C LEU A 136 6.66 3.13 -19.39
N GLN A 137 7.40 2.13 -18.95
CA GLN A 137 7.63 1.86 -17.53
C GLN A 137 9.07 2.14 -17.15
N SER A 138 9.28 2.61 -15.91
CA SER A 138 10.62 2.75 -15.35
C SER A 138 11.24 1.37 -15.07
N ALA A 139 12.57 1.29 -15.05
CA ALA A 139 13.28 0.05 -14.76
C ALA A 139 12.93 -0.49 -13.35
N SER A 140 12.69 0.40 -12.38
CA SER A 140 12.31 0.03 -11.01
C SER A 140 10.99 -0.74 -10.94
N GLU A 141 10.04 -0.50 -11.86
CA GLU A 141 8.76 -1.21 -11.88
C GLU A 141 8.93 -2.71 -12.18
N TYR A 142 10.01 -3.09 -12.86
CA TYR A 142 10.34 -4.48 -13.15
C TYR A 142 11.07 -5.19 -12.01
N ALA A 143 11.58 -4.46 -11.03
CA ALA A 143 12.39 -5.00 -9.93
C ALA A 143 11.58 -5.59 -8.76
N SER A 144 10.24 -5.47 -8.74
CA SER A 144 9.38 -5.93 -7.65
C SER A 144 8.64 -7.21 -8.00
N ALA A 145 8.36 -8.07 -7.03
CA ALA A 145 7.59 -9.30 -7.24
C ALA A 145 6.12 -9.02 -7.50
N ALA A 146 5.56 -8.09 -6.76
CA ALA A 146 4.22 -7.53 -6.98
C ALA A 146 4.30 -6.00 -6.91
N THR A 147 3.37 -5.33 -7.58
CA THR A 147 3.36 -3.87 -7.64
C THR A 147 1.98 -3.32 -7.32
N VAL A 148 1.93 -2.42 -6.35
CA VAL A 148 0.75 -1.62 -6.02
C VAL A 148 0.89 -0.27 -6.70
N TYR A 149 -0.07 0.08 -7.54
CA TYR A 149 -0.15 1.38 -8.20
C TYR A 149 -1.24 2.22 -7.58
N LEU A 150 -0.87 3.40 -7.15
CA LEU A 150 -1.72 4.45 -6.65
C LEU A 150 -1.78 5.53 -7.72
N GLN A 151 -2.95 5.76 -8.27
CA GLN A 151 -3.15 6.80 -9.28
C GLN A 151 -3.91 7.96 -8.65
N THR A 152 -3.31 9.14 -8.72
CA THR A 152 -3.92 10.38 -8.22
C THR A 152 -5.08 10.80 -9.14
N ARG A 153 -6.20 11.23 -8.53
CA ARG A 153 -7.34 11.75 -9.26
C ARG A 153 -6.99 13.08 -9.90
N ARG A 154 -7.25 13.21 -11.18
CA ARG A 154 -7.21 14.48 -11.87
C ARG A 154 -8.54 15.22 -11.65
N PRO A 155 -8.54 16.46 -11.15
CA PRO A 155 -9.76 17.22 -11.01
C PRO A 155 -10.36 17.54 -12.40
N ASP A 156 -11.67 17.60 -12.48
CA ASP A 156 -12.43 17.92 -13.70
C ASP A 156 -13.03 19.33 -13.66
N SER A 157 -13.15 19.91 -12.47
CA SER A 157 -13.82 21.17 -12.23
C SER A 157 -13.14 22.00 -11.13
N THR A 158 -13.52 23.26 -11.03
CA THR A 158 -13.18 24.10 -9.88
C THR A 158 -14.18 23.81 -8.76
N ALA A 159 -13.67 23.41 -7.60
CA ALA A 159 -14.48 23.08 -6.44
C ALA A 159 -13.73 23.37 -5.15
N LEU A 160 -14.46 23.74 -4.11
CA LEU A 160 -14.00 23.78 -2.74
C LEU A 160 -14.87 22.83 -1.92
N ALA A 161 -14.27 21.94 -1.15
CA ALA A 161 -15.00 21.05 -0.25
C ALA A 161 -14.42 21.12 1.15
N VAL A 162 -15.27 21.11 2.15
CA VAL A 162 -14.91 20.99 3.56
C VAL A 162 -15.62 19.78 4.13
N GLU A 163 -14.89 18.94 4.84
CA GLU A 163 -15.40 17.71 5.42
C GLU A 163 -15.04 17.70 6.92
N TYR A 164 -16.05 17.40 7.74
CA TYR A 164 -15.88 17.11 9.16
C TYR A 164 -16.35 15.69 9.45
N GLY A 165 -15.58 14.94 10.22
CA GLY A 165 -15.90 13.57 10.62
C GLY A 165 -15.68 13.37 12.11
N THR A 166 -16.53 12.54 12.71
CA THR A 166 -16.42 12.10 14.10
C THR A 166 -16.76 10.62 14.21
N GLY A 167 -16.31 9.96 15.27
CA GLY A 167 -16.57 8.53 15.42
C GLY A 167 -16.13 7.97 16.76
N SER A 168 -16.17 6.65 16.88
CA SER A 168 -15.74 5.90 18.04
C SER A 168 -14.28 6.21 18.38
N PHE A 169 -13.93 6.01 19.65
CA PHE A 169 -12.57 6.17 20.19
C PHE A 169 -12.00 7.59 20.06
N GLY A 170 -12.87 8.60 20.24
CA GLY A 170 -12.47 10.01 20.16
C GLY A 170 -12.05 10.48 18.77
N LEU A 171 -12.46 9.78 17.71
CA LEU A 171 -12.11 10.15 16.34
C LEU A 171 -12.68 11.51 15.97
N GLN A 172 -11.83 12.39 15.50
CA GLN A 172 -12.15 13.68 14.88
C GLN A 172 -11.31 13.87 13.63
N LYS A 173 -11.95 14.33 12.57
CA LYS A 173 -11.33 14.59 11.27
C LYS A 173 -11.82 15.90 10.72
N LEU A 174 -10.90 16.71 10.23
CA LEU A 174 -11.19 17.91 9.43
C LEU A 174 -10.40 17.84 8.15
N LYS A 175 -11.09 18.02 7.02
CA LYS A 175 -10.45 17.98 5.71
C LYS A 175 -10.94 19.13 4.85
N THR A 176 -10.04 19.72 4.09
CA THR A 176 -10.35 20.75 3.09
C THR A 176 -9.73 20.36 1.76
N TYR A 177 -10.53 20.37 0.72
CA TYR A 177 -10.10 20.08 -0.64
C TYR A 177 -10.43 21.27 -1.53
N PHE A 178 -9.45 21.73 -2.29
CA PHE A 178 -9.61 22.73 -3.32
C PHE A 178 -9.13 22.20 -4.66
N SER A 179 -9.89 22.42 -5.72
CA SER A 179 -9.46 22.14 -7.09
C SER A 179 -9.70 23.33 -8.01
N PHE A 180 -8.82 23.49 -8.98
CA PHE A 180 -8.95 24.52 -10.01
C PHE A 180 -8.89 23.87 -11.39
N ARG A 181 -10.05 23.82 -12.05
CA ARG A 181 -10.23 23.19 -13.36
C ARG A 181 -9.62 21.77 -13.36
N ASN A 182 -8.98 21.39 -14.48
CA ASN A 182 -8.22 20.14 -14.60
C ASN A 182 -6.69 20.32 -14.38
N ILE A 183 -6.30 21.40 -13.68
CA ILE A 183 -4.90 21.84 -13.58
C ILE A 183 -4.29 21.54 -12.23
N LEU A 184 -5.02 21.76 -11.12
CA LEU A 184 -4.47 21.72 -9.78
C LEU A 184 -5.52 21.23 -8.77
N PHE A 185 -5.08 20.44 -7.79
CA PHE A 185 -5.78 20.32 -6.52
C PHE A 185 -4.82 20.50 -5.34
N VAL A 186 -5.38 20.92 -4.21
CA VAL A 186 -4.73 20.96 -2.89
C VAL A 186 -5.69 20.34 -1.88
N ASP A 187 -5.18 19.44 -1.06
CA ASP A 187 -5.90 18.73 -0.02
C ASP A 187 -5.16 18.88 1.30
N ALA A 188 -5.86 19.29 2.35
CA ALA A 188 -5.34 19.39 3.69
C ALA A 188 -6.24 18.63 4.66
N GLU A 189 -5.66 17.75 5.46
CA GLU A 189 -6.37 16.92 6.42
C GLU A 189 -5.69 16.95 7.78
N TYR A 190 -6.50 17.12 8.82
CA TYR A 190 -6.13 16.87 10.21
C TYR A 190 -7.00 15.76 10.76
N GLN A 191 -6.40 14.80 11.43
CA GLN A 191 -7.12 13.75 12.12
C GLN A 191 -6.51 13.45 13.48
N ARG A 192 -7.38 13.19 14.45
CA ARG A 192 -7.01 12.77 15.81
C ARG A 192 -7.93 11.64 16.25
N THR A 193 -7.39 10.72 17.05
CA THR A 193 -8.17 9.73 17.81
C THR A 193 -7.42 9.38 19.09
N ASP A 194 -8.16 9.08 20.14
CA ASP A 194 -7.60 8.57 21.39
C ASP A 194 -7.24 7.08 21.27
N GLY A 195 -7.89 6.35 20.33
CA GLY A 195 -7.55 4.97 19.99
C GLY A 195 -7.82 3.94 21.10
N ASP A 196 -8.48 4.32 22.18
CA ASP A 196 -8.67 3.57 23.43
C ASP A 196 -9.79 2.52 23.37
N TYR A 197 -9.79 1.70 22.32
CA TYR A 197 -10.84 0.69 22.11
C TYR A 197 -10.79 -0.46 23.11
N PRO A 198 -11.97 -1.04 23.46
CA PRO A 198 -12.05 -2.23 24.31
C PRO A 198 -11.59 -3.48 23.57
N PHE A 199 -10.87 -4.36 24.25
CA PHE A 199 -10.50 -5.67 23.74
C PHE A 199 -10.61 -6.74 24.84
N ARG A 200 -10.75 -8.01 24.45
CA ARG A 200 -10.75 -9.14 25.37
C ARG A 200 -9.35 -9.74 25.42
N PHE A 201 -8.81 -9.83 26.62
CA PHE A 201 -7.60 -10.59 26.91
C PHE A 201 -8.00 -11.95 27.45
N GLN A 202 -7.50 -13.01 26.80
CA GLN A 202 -7.77 -14.39 27.22
C GLN A 202 -6.45 -15.14 27.29
N SER A 203 -6.20 -15.74 28.45
CA SER A 203 -5.10 -16.66 28.72
C SER A 203 -5.60 -17.91 29.40
N ALA A 204 -4.74 -18.88 29.67
CA ALA A 204 -5.13 -20.11 30.43
C ALA A 204 -5.68 -19.82 31.83
N SER A 205 -5.29 -18.70 32.43
CA SER A 205 -5.64 -18.34 33.82
C SER A 205 -6.52 -17.10 33.95
N GLU A 206 -6.79 -16.39 32.86
CA GLU A 206 -7.47 -15.09 32.91
C GLU A 206 -8.32 -14.85 31.65
N ASP A 207 -9.55 -14.38 31.86
CA ASP A 207 -10.45 -13.89 30.80
C ASP A 207 -11.03 -12.55 31.25
N THR A 208 -10.55 -11.46 30.66
CA THR A 208 -10.91 -10.10 31.07
C THR A 208 -11.06 -9.17 29.89
N VAL A 209 -11.77 -8.05 30.09
CA VAL A 209 -11.89 -6.97 29.08
C VAL A 209 -11.11 -5.78 29.57
N GLY A 210 -10.25 -5.26 28.70
CA GLY A 210 -9.47 -4.06 28.93
C GLY A 210 -9.63 -3.04 27.83
N LYS A 211 -9.05 -1.86 28.06
CA LYS A 211 -8.90 -0.81 27.05
C LYS A 211 -7.49 -0.80 26.48
N ARG A 212 -7.37 -0.62 25.18
CA ARG A 212 -6.10 -0.39 24.51
C ARG A 212 -5.57 1.01 24.88
N ARG A 213 -4.54 1.07 25.72
CA ARG A 213 -3.91 2.33 26.12
C ARG A 213 -2.76 2.69 25.19
N ASN A 214 -2.33 3.95 25.18
CA ASN A 214 -1.22 4.46 24.37
C ASN A 214 -1.37 4.08 22.89
N SER A 215 -2.58 4.18 22.35
CA SER A 215 -2.91 3.89 20.95
C SER A 215 -3.48 5.12 20.21
N ASP A 216 -3.30 6.29 20.83
CA ASP A 216 -3.67 7.57 20.27
C ASP A 216 -2.79 7.92 19.06
N ILE A 217 -3.37 8.68 18.15
CA ILE A 217 -2.65 9.31 17.05
C ILE A 217 -3.25 10.66 16.71
N SER A 218 -2.40 11.62 16.40
CA SER A 218 -2.77 12.83 15.69
C SER A 218 -1.86 13.04 14.50
N PHE A 219 -2.42 13.48 13.38
CA PHE A 219 -1.61 13.76 12.20
C PHE A 219 -2.17 14.90 11.35
N TYR A 220 -1.26 15.53 10.62
CA TYR A 220 -1.54 16.46 9.53
C TYR A 220 -1.04 15.85 8.22
N ARG A 221 -1.85 15.97 7.17
CA ARG A 221 -1.50 15.59 5.81
C ARG A 221 -1.83 16.72 4.87
N LEU A 222 -0.87 17.05 4.00
CA LEU A 222 -1.04 18.02 2.93
C LEU A 222 -0.62 17.37 1.62
N GLU A 223 -1.49 17.41 0.63
CA GLU A 223 -1.23 16.92 -0.71
C GLU A 223 -1.56 18.00 -1.73
N ALA A 224 -0.75 18.11 -2.76
CA ALA A 224 -1.04 18.96 -3.90
C ALA A 224 -0.57 18.27 -5.19
N ALA A 225 -1.39 18.29 -6.23
CA ALA A 225 -0.95 17.81 -7.54
C ALA A 225 -1.35 18.79 -8.63
N GLY A 226 -0.40 19.03 -9.54
CA GLY A 226 -0.56 19.91 -10.70
C GLY A 226 -0.41 19.13 -12.02
N PHE A 227 -1.24 19.49 -13.00
CA PHE A 227 -1.32 18.83 -14.30
C PHE A 227 -1.27 19.88 -15.41
N TYR A 228 -0.26 19.82 -16.26
CA TYR A 228 -0.16 20.74 -17.39
C TYR A 228 0.43 20.04 -18.60
N LYS A 229 -0.36 19.89 -19.66
CA LYS A 229 0.03 19.15 -20.88
C LYS A 229 0.62 17.77 -20.53
N GLY A 230 1.89 17.51 -20.85
CA GLY A 230 2.60 16.28 -20.52
C GLY A 230 3.20 16.22 -19.11
N PHE A 231 3.10 17.32 -18.31
CA PHE A 231 3.65 17.39 -16.96
C PHE A 231 2.61 17.01 -15.89
N THR A 232 3.07 16.26 -14.92
CA THR A 232 2.36 16.04 -13.65
C THR A 232 3.36 16.25 -12.52
N ALA A 233 3.01 17.08 -11.54
CA ALA A 233 3.78 17.28 -10.33
C ALA A 233 2.93 16.92 -9.12
N HIS A 234 3.53 16.30 -8.10
CA HIS A 234 2.85 15.93 -6.86
C HIS A 234 3.74 16.25 -5.67
N ALA A 235 3.20 16.98 -4.71
CA ALA A 235 3.81 17.28 -3.43
C ALA A 235 3.00 16.64 -2.30
N TYR A 236 3.68 16.06 -1.34
CA TYR A 236 3.10 15.38 -0.19
C TYR A 236 3.85 15.76 1.08
N PHE A 237 3.10 16.06 2.12
CA PHE A 237 3.63 16.25 3.47
C PHE A 237 2.74 15.52 4.47
N TYR A 238 3.38 14.81 5.39
CA TYR A 238 2.73 14.12 6.50
C TYR A 238 3.53 14.34 7.78
N SER A 239 2.83 14.67 8.85
CA SER A 239 3.43 14.76 10.19
C SER A 239 2.49 14.13 11.19
N SER A 240 3.00 13.23 12.02
CA SER A 240 2.21 12.56 13.06
C SER A 240 2.96 12.43 14.38
N GLU A 241 2.16 12.33 15.42
CA GLU A 241 2.55 11.85 16.73
C GLU A 241 1.60 10.71 17.12
N ARG A 242 2.16 9.59 17.58
CA ARG A 242 1.38 8.42 18.00
C ARG A 242 1.98 7.69 19.18
N GLY A 243 1.11 7.10 19.99
CA GLY A 243 1.45 6.10 20.97
C GLY A 243 1.72 4.75 20.31
N LEU A 244 2.59 3.95 20.91
CA LEU A 244 2.88 2.58 20.48
C LEU A 244 2.53 1.63 21.63
N PRO A 245 1.31 1.07 21.62
CA PRO A 245 0.81 0.29 22.76
C PRO A 245 1.54 -1.04 22.98
N GLY A 246 2.37 -1.48 22.04
CA GLY A 246 3.08 -2.76 22.11
C GLY A 246 2.16 -4.00 22.09
N PRO A 247 2.69 -5.23 22.24
CA PRO A 247 1.92 -6.44 22.33
C PRO A 247 1.27 -6.61 23.72
N VAL A 248 0.06 -7.16 23.79
CA VAL A 248 -0.59 -7.53 25.04
C VAL A 248 -0.04 -8.87 25.53
N VAL A 249 0.82 -8.88 26.53
CA VAL A 249 1.56 -10.09 26.96
C VAL A 249 1.21 -10.56 28.36
N ARG A 250 0.55 -9.75 29.18
CA ARG A 250 0.26 -10.04 30.60
C ARG A 250 -1.06 -9.41 31.01
N ARG A 251 -1.47 -9.69 32.28
CA ARG A 251 -2.62 -9.06 32.92
C ARG A 251 -2.58 -7.53 32.71
N LEU A 252 -3.75 -6.99 32.43
CA LEU A 252 -3.97 -5.56 32.24
C LEU A 252 -3.77 -4.83 33.58
N SER A 253 -2.58 -4.33 33.83
CA SER A 253 -2.27 -3.44 34.96
C SER A 253 -1.53 -2.22 34.45
N ASP A 254 -1.71 -1.10 35.12
CA ASP A 254 -1.10 0.19 34.75
C ASP A 254 0.45 0.15 34.72
N GLN A 255 1.05 -0.83 35.41
CA GLN A 255 2.52 -1.00 35.48
C GLN A 255 3.15 -1.61 34.20
N TRP A 256 2.34 -2.16 33.28
CA TRP A 256 2.83 -2.88 32.10
C TRP A 256 2.42 -2.27 30.76
N ASP A 257 1.69 -1.14 30.82
CA ASP A 257 1.31 -0.43 29.60
C ASP A 257 2.55 0.23 29.00
N SER A 258 2.73 0.04 27.69
CA SER A 258 3.80 0.71 26.95
C SER A 258 3.54 2.22 26.94
N THR A 259 4.57 3.00 27.19
CA THR A 259 4.59 4.46 27.05
C THR A 259 5.37 4.91 25.83
N ASP A 260 5.75 3.97 24.98
CA ASP A 260 6.52 4.24 23.76
C ASP A 260 5.78 5.20 22.84
N ARG A 261 6.52 6.16 22.30
CA ARG A 261 5.98 7.18 21.38
C ARG A 261 6.75 7.20 20.09
N GLN A 262 6.06 7.56 19.00
CA GLN A 262 6.68 7.77 17.71
C GLN A 262 6.19 9.05 17.06
N TRP A 263 7.12 9.80 16.49
CA TRP A 263 6.85 10.97 15.65
C TRP A 263 7.38 10.70 14.27
N ASP A 264 6.59 11.03 13.25
CA ASP A 264 6.96 10.90 11.84
C ASP A 264 6.82 12.25 11.14
N ARG A 265 7.75 12.57 10.25
CA ARG A 265 7.64 13.67 9.28
C ARG A 265 8.12 13.15 7.93
N ASN A 266 7.23 13.16 6.96
CA ASN A 266 7.53 12.70 5.62
C ASN A 266 7.19 13.81 4.63
N PHE A 267 8.10 14.09 3.73
CA PHE A 267 7.92 15.03 2.65
C PHE A 267 8.43 14.42 1.36
N PHE A 268 7.70 14.57 0.27
CA PHE A 268 8.26 14.36 -1.06
C PHE A 268 7.68 15.32 -2.09
N LEU A 269 8.50 15.60 -3.08
CA LEU A 269 8.14 16.29 -4.30
C LEU A 269 8.53 15.41 -5.47
N GLN A 270 7.58 15.15 -6.37
CA GLN A 270 7.84 14.37 -7.57
C GLN A 270 7.25 15.02 -8.80
N ALA A 271 7.87 14.78 -9.96
CA ALA A 271 7.42 15.28 -11.23
C ALA A 271 7.59 14.19 -12.30
N THR A 272 6.63 14.11 -13.21
CA THR A 272 6.65 13.26 -14.40
C THR A 272 6.42 14.12 -15.62
N TYR A 273 7.25 13.94 -16.64
CA TYR A 273 6.99 14.46 -17.98
C TYR A 273 6.81 13.30 -18.94
N ARG A 274 5.75 13.35 -19.76
CA ARG A 274 5.47 12.37 -20.81
C ARG A 274 5.20 13.09 -22.12
N HIS A 275 5.85 12.63 -23.19
CA HIS A 275 5.62 13.11 -24.54
C HIS A 275 5.64 11.95 -25.54
N THR A 276 4.84 12.07 -26.60
CA THR A 276 4.77 11.07 -27.69
C THR A 276 4.87 11.80 -29.03
N TRP A 277 5.80 11.35 -29.87
CA TRP A 277 6.01 11.80 -31.24
C TRP A 277 5.81 10.60 -32.17
N ASP A 278 4.84 10.60 -33.02
CA ASP A 278 4.58 9.52 -33.96
C ASP A 278 4.86 8.12 -33.35
N ARG A 279 6.02 7.53 -33.63
CA ARG A 279 6.44 6.20 -33.15
C ARG A 279 7.26 6.23 -31.87
N PHE A 280 7.72 7.38 -31.44
CA PHE A 280 8.55 7.51 -30.23
C PHE A 280 7.75 8.07 -29.07
N ALA A 281 8.00 7.53 -27.91
CA ALA A 281 7.44 8.06 -26.67
C ALA A 281 8.54 8.15 -25.61
N LEU A 282 8.50 9.22 -24.82
CA LEU A 282 9.43 9.50 -23.73
C LEU A 282 8.66 9.74 -22.44
N LYS A 283 9.18 9.19 -21.35
CA LYS A 283 8.73 9.49 -19.98
C LYS A 283 9.96 9.74 -19.12
N THR A 284 9.94 10.86 -18.39
CA THR A 284 10.97 11.22 -17.42
C THR A 284 10.33 11.41 -16.06
N ASN A 285 10.92 10.87 -15.01
CA ASN A 285 10.49 11.05 -13.64
C ASN A 285 11.62 11.63 -12.80
N LEU A 286 11.26 12.53 -11.88
CA LEU A 286 12.15 13.07 -10.86
C LEU A 286 11.43 13.02 -9.51
N LYS A 287 12.15 12.72 -8.42
CA LYS A 287 11.62 12.75 -7.07
C LYS A 287 12.72 13.12 -6.08
N TYR A 288 12.37 13.96 -5.13
CA TYR A 288 13.09 14.13 -3.89
C TYR A 288 12.18 13.77 -2.71
N ALA A 289 12.68 13.02 -1.75
CA ALA A 289 11.97 12.68 -0.53
C ALA A 289 12.85 12.89 0.70
N TYR A 290 12.22 13.30 1.79
CA TYR A 290 12.84 13.46 3.11
C TYR A 290 11.92 12.82 4.15
N ASP A 291 12.47 11.89 4.92
CA ASP A 291 11.79 11.20 6.00
C ASP A 291 12.55 11.39 7.31
N TRP A 292 11.82 11.78 8.34
CA TRP A 292 12.32 11.87 9.70
C TRP A 292 11.41 11.04 10.61
N LEU A 293 12.02 10.25 11.48
CA LEU A 293 11.35 9.45 12.50
C LEU A 293 12.08 9.61 13.81
N ARG A 294 11.32 9.84 14.90
CA ARG A 294 11.78 9.72 16.27
C ARG A 294 11.02 8.62 16.97
N TYR A 295 11.73 7.73 17.65
CA TYR A 295 11.19 6.70 18.51
C TYR A 295 11.70 6.92 19.92
N LEU A 296 10.78 7.07 20.88
CA LEU A 296 11.07 7.21 22.30
C LEU A 296 10.51 6.01 23.05
N GLN A 297 11.35 5.30 23.78
CA GLN A 297 11.01 4.33 24.79
C GLN A 297 11.44 4.87 26.14
N ASP A 298 10.45 5.09 27.03
CA ASP A 298 10.67 5.62 28.37
C ASP A 298 10.46 4.50 29.41
N PRO A 299 11.50 4.10 30.15
CA PRO A 299 11.42 3.06 31.17
C PRO A 299 10.75 3.50 32.47
N SER A 300 10.27 4.74 32.58
CA SER A 300 9.66 5.27 33.82
C SER A 300 8.50 4.42 34.36
N THR A 301 7.82 3.68 33.47
CA THR A 301 6.70 2.79 33.81
C THR A 301 7.08 1.30 33.76
N ASN A 302 8.23 0.95 33.21
CA ASN A 302 8.69 -0.44 33.06
C ASN A 302 10.19 -0.53 33.28
N ALA A 303 10.62 -0.91 34.49
CA ALA A 303 12.03 -1.02 34.87
C ALA A 303 12.84 -2.03 34.01
N ALA A 304 12.18 -2.91 33.25
CA ALA A 304 12.83 -3.84 32.32
C ALA A 304 13.07 -3.24 30.93
N ALA A 305 12.50 -2.08 30.63
CA ALA A 305 12.71 -1.38 29.35
C ALA A 305 14.02 -0.58 29.38
N MET A 306 14.70 -0.53 28.23
CA MET A 306 15.86 0.35 28.07
C MET A 306 15.38 1.73 27.64
N HIS A 307 15.97 2.78 28.23
CA HIS A 307 15.75 4.13 27.72
C HIS A 307 16.32 4.25 26.30
N CYS A 308 15.48 4.64 25.36
CA CYS A 308 15.84 4.77 23.97
C CYS A 308 15.17 6.02 23.36
N ASP A 309 15.95 6.97 22.88
CA ASP A 309 15.48 8.14 22.12
C ASP A 309 16.22 8.17 20.78
N ASN A 310 15.68 7.44 19.82
CA ASN A 310 16.32 7.25 18.53
C ASN A 310 15.71 8.16 17.46
N HIS A 311 16.58 8.80 16.72
CA HIS A 311 16.23 9.64 15.57
C HIS A 311 16.80 9.03 14.30
N TYR A 312 15.98 9.00 13.26
CA TYR A 312 16.35 8.54 11.93
C TYR A 312 16.01 9.61 10.90
N ARG A 313 16.94 9.91 10.02
CA ARG A 313 16.75 10.82 8.88
C ARG A 313 17.15 10.09 7.62
N GLN A 314 16.31 10.17 6.62
CA GLN A 314 16.55 9.59 5.31
C GLN A 314 16.31 10.66 4.25
N GLN A 315 17.11 10.66 3.20
CA GLN A 315 16.87 11.40 1.98
C GLN A 315 16.89 10.43 0.82
N ASP A 316 16.11 10.71 -0.19
CA ASP A 316 16.00 9.90 -1.40
C ASP A 316 15.91 10.84 -2.61
N LEU A 317 16.86 10.74 -3.53
CA LEU A 317 16.86 11.45 -4.81
C LEU A 317 16.76 10.41 -5.92
N TYR A 318 15.72 10.51 -6.73
CA TYR A 318 15.44 9.56 -7.81
C TYR A 318 15.22 10.27 -9.13
N GLY A 319 15.82 9.74 -10.18
CA GLY A 319 15.59 10.14 -11.56
C GLY A 319 15.43 8.93 -12.45
N SER A 320 14.54 8.99 -13.44
CA SER A 320 14.40 7.96 -14.46
C SER A 320 14.08 8.53 -15.83
N VAL A 321 14.55 7.85 -16.87
CA VAL A 321 14.22 8.12 -18.25
C VAL A 321 13.80 6.80 -18.90
N SER A 322 12.64 6.80 -19.54
CA SER A 322 12.11 5.67 -20.32
C SER A 322 11.78 6.14 -21.72
N ALA A 323 12.33 5.47 -22.72
CA ALA A 323 12.06 5.73 -24.13
C ALA A 323 11.48 4.48 -24.80
N ALA A 324 10.45 4.65 -25.62
CA ALA A 324 9.84 3.56 -26.36
C ALA A 324 9.73 3.90 -27.84
N TRP A 325 10.07 2.93 -28.68
CA TRP A 325 9.81 2.95 -30.12
C TRP A 325 8.69 1.98 -30.43
N ASN A 326 7.63 2.48 -31.07
CA ASN A 326 6.38 1.75 -31.27
C ASN A 326 6.09 1.58 -32.76
N THR A 327 5.77 0.37 -33.15
CA THR A 327 5.14 0.05 -34.45
C THR A 327 3.74 -0.50 -34.20
N SER A 328 3.04 -0.93 -35.26
CA SER A 328 1.73 -1.57 -35.15
C SER A 328 1.75 -2.90 -34.39
N TRP A 329 2.86 -3.63 -34.41
CA TRP A 329 2.99 -4.97 -33.85
C TRP A 329 4.12 -5.12 -32.81
N LEU A 330 5.07 -4.17 -32.74
CA LEU A 330 6.25 -4.24 -31.86
C LEU A 330 6.45 -2.92 -31.12
N SER A 331 6.73 -3.00 -29.82
CA SER A 331 7.19 -1.90 -28.99
C SER A 331 8.51 -2.28 -28.33
N LEU A 332 9.56 -1.50 -28.59
CA LEU A 332 10.86 -1.64 -27.93
C LEU A 332 11.01 -0.53 -26.90
N THR A 333 11.34 -0.87 -25.68
CA THR A 333 11.51 0.09 -24.57
C THR A 333 12.88 -0.06 -23.94
N ALA A 334 13.55 1.07 -23.74
CA ALA A 334 14.74 1.19 -22.93
C ALA A 334 14.46 2.16 -21.77
N SER A 335 14.83 1.78 -20.55
CA SER A 335 14.64 2.63 -19.36
C SER A 335 15.88 2.59 -18.50
N THR A 336 16.23 3.72 -17.91
CA THR A 336 17.31 3.82 -16.91
C THR A 336 16.82 4.63 -15.72
N ASP A 337 17.06 4.09 -14.53
CA ASP A 337 16.73 4.69 -13.23
C ASP A 337 18.01 4.85 -12.43
N LEU A 338 18.14 6.00 -11.78
CA LEU A 338 19.18 6.28 -10.80
C LEU A 338 18.55 6.72 -9.50
N ARG A 339 19.03 6.17 -8.39
CA ARG A 339 18.60 6.55 -7.05
C ARG A 339 19.80 6.69 -6.14
N TRP A 340 19.83 7.79 -5.42
CA TRP A 340 20.68 7.99 -4.25
C TRP A 340 19.81 8.05 -3.01
N SER A 341 20.16 7.31 -1.97
CA SER A 341 19.47 7.37 -0.67
C SER A 341 20.48 7.29 0.45
N ASP A 342 20.23 8.04 1.56
CA ASP A 342 21.05 8.02 2.74
C ASP A 342 20.27 7.64 4.00
N LEU A 343 21.01 7.36 5.07
CA LEU A 343 20.48 7.14 6.40
C LEU A 343 21.44 7.72 7.44
N THR A 344 20.89 8.61 8.28
CA THR A 344 21.56 9.17 9.45
C THR A 344 20.76 8.86 10.70
N THR A 345 21.43 8.45 11.78
CA THR A 345 20.77 8.17 13.06
C THR A 345 21.71 8.51 14.22
N ASN A 346 21.14 8.76 15.41
CA ASN A 346 21.87 8.93 16.65
C ASN A 346 22.10 7.63 17.43
N VAL A 347 21.71 6.49 16.89
CA VAL A 347 21.91 5.17 17.53
C VAL A 347 23.40 4.94 17.77
N TYR A 348 23.74 4.47 18.96
CA TYR A 348 25.12 4.24 19.38
C TYR A 348 25.92 3.38 18.37
N ARG A 349 27.11 3.84 18.01
CA ARG A 349 27.99 3.22 16.99
C ARG A 349 27.38 3.06 15.59
N SER A 350 26.30 3.79 15.26
CA SER A 350 25.81 3.79 13.89
C SER A 350 26.76 4.54 12.97
N ALA A 351 26.85 4.09 11.73
CA ALA A 351 27.57 4.77 10.67
C ALA A 351 26.61 5.64 9.85
N TYR A 352 27.13 6.74 9.29
CA TYR A 352 26.46 7.37 8.15
C TYR A 352 26.59 6.45 6.93
N VAL A 353 25.48 6.15 6.28
CA VAL A 353 25.44 5.25 5.14
C VAL A 353 24.67 5.90 4.01
N TYR A 354 25.17 5.78 2.78
CA TYR A 354 24.40 6.06 1.58
C TYR A 354 24.50 4.91 0.58
N ARG A 355 23.45 4.79 -0.24
CA ARG A 355 23.30 3.80 -1.29
C ARG A 355 23.10 4.47 -2.63
N LEU A 356 23.82 3.99 -3.64
CA LEU A 356 23.58 4.27 -5.05
C LEU A 356 22.97 3.03 -5.70
N ASP A 357 21.80 3.17 -6.31
CA ASP A 357 21.04 2.11 -6.97
C ASP A 357 20.76 2.52 -8.42
N SER A 358 21.33 1.81 -9.37
CA SER A 358 21.15 1.99 -10.80
C SER A 358 20.44 0.79 -11.40
N LYS A 359 19.42 1.03 -12.21
CA LYS A 359 18.68 0.01 -12.94
C LYS A 359 18.56 0.37 -14.40
N SER A 360 18.83 -0.59 -15.28
CA SER A 360 18.65 -0.43 -16.73
C SER A 360 17.81 -1.58 -17.27
N LEU A 361 16.79 -1.25 -18.04
CA LEU A 361 15.81 -2.18 -18.60
C LEU A 361 15.82 -2.12 -20.11
N LEU A 362 15.79 -3.29 -20.74
CA LEU A 362 15.40 -3.46 -22.13
C LEU A 362 14.17 -4.37 -22.16
N SER A 363 13.12 -3.94 -22.86
CA SER A 363 11.88 -4.69 -23.01
C SER A 363 11.38 -4.66 -24.45
N ALA A 364 10.89 -5.79 -24.94
CA ALA A 364 10.25 -5.93 -26.24
C ALA A 364 8.86 -6.52 -26.06
N ILE A 365 7.82 -5.78 -26.46
CA ILE A 365 6.43 -6.20 -26.46
C ILE A 365 5.99 -6.39 -27.91
N ALA A 366 5.60 -7.61 -28.28
CA ALA A 366 5.09 -7.95 -29.61
C ALA A 366 3.64 -8.41 -29.55
N SER A 367 2.80 -7.93 -30.48
CA SER A 367 1.39 -8.27 -30.57
C SER A 367 1.03 -8.74 -31.98
N TYR A 368 0.44 -9.94 -32.10
CA TYR A 368 0.03 -10.51 -33.39
C TYR A 368 -1.22 -11.39 -33.24
N ARG A 369 -2.30 -11.07 -33.97
CA ARG A 369 -3.53 -11.87 -34.06
C ARG A 369 -4.10 -12.33 -32.71
N GLY A 370 -4.11 -11.46 -31.69
CA GLY A 370 -4.58 -11.76 -30.34
C GLY A 370 -3.54 -12.39 -29.42
N PHE A 371 -2.35 -12.73 -29.93
CA PHE A 371 -1.20 -13.05 -29.08
C PHE A 371 -0.44 -11.77 -28.72
N GLU A 372 -0.02 -11.66 -27.49
CA GLU A 372 0.89 -10.63 -27.00
C GLU A 372 1.95 -11.28 -26.14
N GLY A 373 3.20 -10.90 -26.37
CA GLY A 373 4.36 -11.38 -25.63
C GLY A 373 5.22 -10.21 -25.17
N ASN A 374 5.81 -10.32 -23.98
CA ASN A 374 6.83 -9.39 -23.49
C ASN A 374 8.04 -10.18 -23.01
N ILE A 375 9.20 -9.79 -23.53
CA ILE A 375 10.51 -10.23 -23.03
C ILE A 375 11.21 -9.01 -22.47
N ALA A 376 11.64 -9.10 -21.22
CA ALA A 376 12.35 -8.00 -20.57
C ALA A 376 13.58 -8.50 -19.84
N LEU A 377 14.62 -7.67 -19.86
CA LEU A 377 15.90 -7.92 -19.20
C LEU A 377 16.27 -6.70 -18.36
N LEU A 378 16.33 -6.91 -17.05
CA LEU A 378 16.66 -5.88 -16.09
C LEU A 378 18.06 -6.10 -15.55
N TYR A 379 18.95 -5.13 -15.75
CA TYR A 379 20.23 -5.02 -15.07
C TYR A 379 20.10 -4.09 -13.87
N THR A 380 20.60 -4.52 -12.72
CA THR A 380 20.63 -3.70 -11.50
C THR A 380 22.03 -3.70 -10.92
N HIS A 381 22.52 -2.53 -10.56
CA HIS A 381 23.77 -2.30 -9.85
C HIS A 381 23.49 -1.48 -8.59
N ILE A 382 23.96 -2.00 -7.42
CA ILE A 382 23.78 -1.35 -6.12
C ILE A 382 25.13 -1.28 -5.43
N GLY A 383 25.53 -0.10 -5.00
CA GLY A 383 26.73 0.16 -4.23
C GLY A 383 26.41 0.93 -2.95
N ASP A 384 26.94 0.47 -1.83
CA ASP A 384 26.81 1.14 -0.54
C ASP A 384 28.13 1.77 -0.12
N HIS A 385 28.04 2.91 0.56
CA HIS A 385 29.17 3.53 1.21
C HIS A 385 28.85 3.81 2.69
N SER A 386 29.73 3.37 3.59
CA SER A 386 29.61 3.57 5.04
C SER A 386 30.82 4.36 5.55
N ALA A 387 30.59 5.53 6.17
CA ALA A 387 31.67 6.43 6.60
C ALA A 387 32.38 5.99 7.89
N ARG A 388 31.80 5.12 8.71
CA ARG A 388 32.33 4.69 10.01
C ARG A 388 32.54 3.20 10.15
N SER A 389 31.97 2.40 9.27
CA SER A 389 32.18 0.95 9.27
C SER A 389 33.48 0.65 8.54
N ALA A 390 34.31 -0.17 9.12
CA ALA A 390 35.51 -0.67 8.45
C ALA A 390 35.19 -1.46 7.17
N GLN A 391 33.92 -1.82 6.91
CA GLN A 391 33.52 -2.65 5.81
C GLN A 391 32.14 -2.23 5.29
N SER A 392 32.08 -1.61 4.13
CA SER A 392 30.84 -1.48 3.33
C SER A 392 30.46 -2.85 2.77
N ALA A 393 29.16 -3.10 2.60
CA ALA A 393 28.71 -4.29 1.89
C ALA A 393 29.24 -4.31 0.45
N ALA A 394 29.52 -5.50 -0.07
CA ALA A 394 30.00 -5.65 -1.44
C ALA A 394 28.96 -5.14 -2.45
N ALA A 395 29.43 -4.48 -3.50
CA ALA A 395 28.56 -4.02 -4.57
C ALA A 395 27.86 -5.21 -5.26
N LEU A 396 26.59 -5.03 -5.58
CA LEU A 396 25.74 -6.03 -6.21
C LEU A 396 25.48 -5.67 -7.67
N SER A 397 25.79 -6.57 -8.60
CA SER A 397 25.42 -6.46 -10.00
C SER A 397 24.64 -7.70 -10.42
N ARG A 398 23.40 -7.53 -10.89
CA ARG A 398 22.52 -8.66 -11.24
C ARG A 398 21.72 -8.39 -12.50
N LEU A 399 21.57 -9.45 -13.29
CA LEU A 399 20.74 -9.47 -14.49
C LEU A 399 19.55 -10.40 -14.23
N THR A 400 18.34 -9.90 -14.43
CA THR A 400 17.09 -10.64 -14.15
C THR A 400 16.17 -10.64 -15.36
N PRO A 401 15.81 -11.83 -15.89
CA PRO A 401 14.90 -11.96 -17.02
C PRO A 401 13.45 -12.00 -16.59
N MET A 402 12.57 -11.60 -17.52
CA MET A 402 11.13 -11.75 -17.40
C MET A 402 10.53 -12.12 -18.75
N PHE A 403 9.57 -13.05 -18.75
CA PHE A 403 8.82 -13.52 -19.92
C PHE A 403 7.35 -13.50 -19.59
N LEU A 404 6.56 -12.83 -20.42
CA LEU A 404 5.11 -12.82 -20.32
C LEU A 404 4.51 -13.15 -21.68
N ALA A 405 3.42 -13.92 -21.68
CA ALA A 405 2.67 -14.22 -22.88
C ALA A 405 1.17 -14.22 -22.55
N SER A 406 0.36 -13.73 -23.46
CA SER A 406 -1.09 -13.84 -23.40
C SER A 406 -1.69 -14.12 -24.77
N TRP A 407 -2.84 -14.77 -24.76
CA TRP A 407 -3.67 -14.98 -25.92
C TRP A 407 -5.08 -14.53 -25.61
N HIS A 408 -5.57 -13.61 -26.41
CA HIS A 408 -6.90 -13.04 -26.29
C HIS A 408 -7.78 -13.45 -27.46
N ARG A 409 -8.95 -14.01 -27.15
CA ARG A 409 -9.98 -14.35 -28.15
C ARG A 409 -11.37 -14.06 -27.59
N ARG A 410 -12.07 -13.10 -28.21
CA ARG A 410 -13.40 -12.65 -27.77
C ARG A 410 -13.38 -12.19 -26.29
N ALA A 411 -14.12 -12.88 -25.42
CA ALA A 411 -14.23 -12.58 -24.00
C ALA A 411 -13.13 -13.24 -23.13
N PHE A 412 -12.36 -14.17 -23.71
CA PHE A 412 -11.36 -14.95 -22.97
C PHE A 412 -9.95 -14.43 -23.20
N THR A 413 -9.17 -14.42 -22.13
CA THR A 413 -7.72 -14.19 -22.17
C THR A 413 -7.04 -15.29 -21.37
N VAL A 414 -6.08 -15.97 -21.98
CA VAL A 414 -5.16 -16.89 -21.28
C VAL A 414 -3.83 -16.19 -21.18
N ARG A 415 -3.18 -16.21 -20.02
CA ARG A 415 -1.88 -15.57 -19.79
C ARG A 415 -0.97 -16.47 -18.98
N ALA A 416 0.32 -16.33 -19.23
CA ALA A 416 1.37 -16.98 -18.44
C ALA A 416 2.54 -16.04 -18.29
N PHE A 417 3.21 -16.07 -17.13
CA PHE A 417 4.48 -15.38 -16.97
C PHE A 417 5.47 -16.17 -16.14
N HIS A 418 6.74 -15.94 -16.44
CA HIS A 418 7.88 -16.28 -15.59
C HIS A 418 8.69 -15.02 -15.32
N LYS A 419 8.99 -14.76 -14.05
CA LYS A 419 9.77 -13.61 -13.63
C LYS A 419 10.77 -14.02 -12.56
N ARG A 420 12.02 -13.63 -12.74
CA ARG A 420 13.04 -13.73 -11.70
C ARG A 420 13.42 -12.33 -11.22
N ILE A 421 13.41 -12.13 -9.93
CA ILE A 421 13.82 -10.88 -9.29
C ILE A 421 14.73 -11.17 -8.12
N PHE A 422 15.41 -10.15 -7.61
CA PHE A 422 16.10 -10.23 -6.35
C PHE A 422 15.76 -9.02 -5.47
N ARG A 423 15.90 -9.20 -4.17
CA ARG A 423 15.83 -8.16 -3.17
C ARG A 423 17.23 -7.95 -2.57
N ALA A 424 17.77 -6.74 -2.69
CA ALA A 424 18.96 -6.36 -1.95
C ALA A 424 18.64 -6.22 -0.45
N PRO A 425 19.56 -6.57 0.46
CA PRO A 425 19.43 -6.28 1.88
C PRO A 425 19.20 -4.78 2.12
N THR A 426 18.37 -4.42 3.09
CA THR A 426 18.12 -3.02 3.47
C THR A 426 19.31 -2.45 4.24
N LEU A 427 19.32 -1.12 4.45
CA LEU A 427 20.38 -0.50 5.26
C LEU A 427 20.35 -0.99 6.71
N ASN A 428 19.16 -1.29 7.27
CA ASN A 428 19.07 -1.90 8.58
C ASN A 428 19.57 -3.34 8.60
N ASP A 429 19.27 -4.15 7.57
CA ASP A 429 19.76 -5.53 7.48
C ASP A 429 21.29 -5.58 7.51
N LEU A 430 21.95 -4.60 6.89
CA LEU A 430 23.42 -4.54 6.76
C LEU A 430 24.12 -3.82 7.91
N TYR A 431 23.58 -2.66 8.34
CA TYR A 431 24.33 -1.68 9.13
C TYR A 431 23.70 -1.32 10.47
N TYR A 432 22.52 -1.86 10.82
CA TYR A 432 21.92 -1.56 12.13
C TYR A 432 22.80 -2.10 13.26
N THR A 433 23.15 -1.24 14.20
CA THR A 433 24.08 -1.57 15.29
C THR A 433 23.62 -2.82 16.06
N LEU A 434 24.53 -3.75 16.29
CA LEU A 434 24.36 -5.04 17.01
C LEU A 434 23.59 -6.14 16.27
N VAL A 435 22.83 -5.83 15.22
CA VAL A 435 21.97 -6.80 14.52
C VAL A 435 22.37 -6.96 13.05
N GLY A 436 22.79 -5.87 12.40
CA GLY A 436 23.13 -5.84 10.98
C GLY A 436 24.31 -6.73 10.61
N ASN A 437 24.29 -7.23 9.39
CA ASN A 437 25.32 -8.10 8.83
C ASN A 437 25.69 -7.67 7.40
N ALA A 438 26.85 -7.06 7.24
CA ALA A 438 27.33 -6.57 5.95
C ALA A 438 27.67 -7.67 4.92
N GLN A 439 27.68 -8.94 5.33
CA GLN A 439 27.95 -10.09 4.46
C GLN A 439 26.70 -10.74 3.89
N LEU A 440 25.52 -10.15 4.10
CA LEU A 440 24.27 -10.68 3.57
C LEU A 440 24.28 -10.72 2.04
N ARG A 441 23.79 -11.85 1.52
CA ARG A 441 23.49 -12.03 0.11
C ARG A 441 22.07 -11.52 -0.22
N PRO A 442 21.79 -11.14 -1.46
CA PRO A 442 20.43 -10.80 -1.87
C PRO A 442 19.51 -12.04 -1.85
N GLU A 443 18.25 -11.85 -1.52
CA GLU A 443 17.19 -12.86 -1.71
C GLU A 443 16.82 -12.95 -3.19
N TYR A 444 16.55 -14.15 -3.70
CA TYR A 444 16.03 -14.36 -5.05
C TYR A 444 14.61 -14.90 -5.01
N THR A 445 13.77 -14.39 -5.91
CA THR A 445 12.42 -14.90 -6.10
C THR A 445 12.20 -15.26 -7.56
N SER A 446 11.82 -16.51 -7.81
CA SER A 446 11.33 -16.98 -9.10
C SER A 446 9.82 -17.20 -9.01
N GLN A 447 9.09 -16.58 -9.93
CA GLN A 447 7.62 -16.59 -9.99
C GLN A 447 7.16 -17.22 -11.29
N PHE A 448 6.18 -18.13 -11.20
CA PHE A 448 5.46 -18.72 -12.33
C PHE A 448 3.97 -18.50 -12.09
N ASP A 449 3.26 -18.08 -13.11
CA ASP A 449 1.83 -17.83 -13.02
C ASP A 449 1.15 -18.25 -14.34
N LEU A 450 -0.01 -18.87 -14.21
CA LEU A 450 -0.89 -19.23 -15.31
C LEU A 450 -2.30 -18.77 -14.95
N GLY A 451 -2.90 -17.94 -15.80
CA GLY A 451 -4.19 -17.34 -15.54
C GLY A 451 -5.14 -17.42 -16.73
N VAL A 452 -6.42 -17.42 -16.42
CA VAL A 452 -7.51 -17.32 -17.38
C VAL A 452 -8.46 -16.23 -16.93
N ASP A 453 -8.78 -15.29 -17.81
CA ASP A 453 -9.79 -14.26 -17.60
C ASP A 453 -10.95 -14.45 -18.58
N TYR A 454 -12.14 -14.22 -18.08
CA TYR A 454 -13.34 -14.00 -18.85
C TYR A 454 -13.86 -12.59 -18.57
N LYS A 455 -14.03 -11.78 -19.59
CA LYS A 455 -14.57 -10.43 -19.46
C LYS A 455 -15.65 -10.18 -20.50
N ASP A 456 -16.86 -9.97 -20.02
CA ASP A 456 -18.01 -9.52 -20.78
C ASP A 456 -18.37 -8.07 -20.40
N ARG A 457 -19.52 -7.57 -20.87
CA ARG A 457 -20.01 -6.22 -20.60
C ARG A 457 -20.25 -5.95 -19.11
N HIS A 458 -20.71 -6.95 -18.37
CA HIS A 458 -21.13 -6.85 -16.98
C HIS A 458 -20.40 -7.79 -16.04
N LEU A 459 -19.78 -8.83 -16.56
CA LEU A 459 -19.15 -9.88 -15.77
C LEU A 459 -17.65 -9.95 -16.07
N HIS A 460 -16.86 -10.01 -15.01
CA HIS A 460 -15.43 -10.28 -15.07
C HIS A 460 -15.09 -11.43 -14.13
N LEU A 461 -14.50 -12.49 -14.67
CA LEU A 461 -14.01 -13.64 -13.90
C LEU A 461 -12.52 -13.81 -14.20
N ALA A 462 -11.71 -14.03 -13.16
CA ALA A 462 -10.30 -14.34 -13.30
C ALA A 462 -9.92 -15.50 -12.38
N LEU A 463 -9.10 -16.40 -12.88
CA LEU A 463 -8.53 -17.53 -12.14
C LEU A 463 -7.05 -17.61 -12.42
N ASP A 464 -6.23 -17.58 -11.37
CA ASP A 464 -4.77 -17.63 -11.46
C ASP A 464 -4.22 -18.75 -10.59
N ALA A 465 -3.41 -19.63 -11.17
CA ALA A 465 -2.58 -20.60 -10.47
C ALA A 465 -1.13 -20.11 -10.47
N TYR A 466 -0.48 -20.11 -9.31
CA TYR A 466 0.89 -19.59 -9.20
C TYR A 466 1.79 -20.47 -8.36
N TYR A 467 3.09 -20.41 -8.69
CA TYR A 467 4.16 -21.02 -7.93
C TYR A 467 5.30 -20.03 -7.75
N ASN A 468 5.68 -19.76 -6.50
CA ASN A 468 6.80 -18.90 -6.15
C ASN A 468 7.85 -19.68 -5.39
N ARG A 469 9.14 -19.41 -5.69
CA ARG A 469 10.28 -19.95 -4.99
C ARG A 469 11.17 -18.81 -4.53
N ILE A 470 11.39 -18.70 -3.21
CA ILE A 470 12.22 -17.68 -2.57
C ILE A 470 13.46 -18.38 -2.02
N GLU A 471 14.64 -17.95 -2.43
CA GLU A 471 15.95 -18.47 -2.03
C GLU A 471 16.72 -17.41 -1.26
N ASP A 472 17.60 -17.84 -0.34
CA ASP A 472 18.45 -16.98 0.49
C ASP A 472 17.65 -15.94 1.31
N LYS A 473 16.49 -16.31 1.84
CA LYS A 473 15.62 -15.39 2.58
C LYS A 473 16.36 -14.74 3.75
N ILE A 474 16.28 -13.42 3.86
CA ILE A 474 16.91 -12.67 4.95
C ILE A 474 15.95 -12.64 6.15
N VAL A 475 16.42 -13.17 7.27
CA VAL A 475 15.66 -13.23 8.52
C VAL A 475 16.55 -12.83 9.70
N ALA A 476 15.90 -12.30 10.76
CA ALA A 476 16.57 -12.07 12.03
C ALA A 476 16.48 -13.33 12.88
N ILE A 477 17.59 -13.84 13.36
CA ILE A 477 17.64 -14.97 14.29
C ILE A 477 18.35 -14.61 15.59
N PRO A 478 17.96 -15.20 16.74
CA PRO A 478 18.72 -15.07 17.99
C PRO A 478 20.07 -15.80 17.84
N MET A 479 21.13 -15.13 18.28
CA MET A 479 22.46 -15.73 18.37
C MET A 479 22.57 -16.61 19.61
N LYS A 480 23.75 -17.23 19.87
CA LYS A 480 24.03 -18.08 21.04
C LYS A 480 23.61 -17.46 22.39
N SER A 481 23.48 -16.13 22.47
CA SER A 481 22.87 -15.41 23.59
C SER A 481 21.47 -14.98 23.17
N GLN A 482 20.44 -15.28 23.96
CA GLN A 482 19.06 -14.90 23.72
C GLN A 482 18.85 -13.38 23.57
N PHE A 483 19.82 -12.56 23.98
CA PHE A 483 19.80 -11.11 23.91
C PHE A 483 20.47 -10.54 22.66
N ARG A 484 21.09 -11.37 21.82
CA ARG A 484 21.76 -10.95 20.60
C ARG A 484 21.08 -11.55 19.38
N TRP A 485 20.62 -10.70 18.48
CA TRP A 485 20.03 -11.07 17.20
C TRP A 485 21.03 -10.76 16.08
N SER A 486 20.97 -11.49 14.98
CA SER A 486 21.71 -11.18 13.77
C SER A 486 20.86 -11.44 12.54
N MET A 487 21.11 -10.67 11.50
CA MET A 487 20.51 -10.90 10.18
C MET A 487 21.31 -11.97 9.45
N VAL A 488 20.62 -12.96 8.93
CA VAL A 488 21.23 -14.08 8.18
C VAL A 488 20.44 -14.38 6.92
N ASN A 489 21.10 -14.96 5.93
CA ASN A 489 20.41 -15.60 4.81
C ASN A 489 20.04 -17.01 5.23
N PHE A 490 18.77 -17.27 5.32
CA PHE A 490 18.24 -18.56 5.71
C PHE A 490 17.11 -18.94 4.78
N GLY A 491 17.22 -20.11 4.21
CA GLY A 491 16.06 -20.81 3.77
C GLY A 491 15.66 -20.73 2.31
N LEU A 492 14.85 -21.72 2.02
CA LEU A 492 14.09 -21.88 0.79
C LEU A 492 12.61 -21.90 1.15
N VAL A 493 11.85 -20.94 0.67
CA VAL A 493 10.39 -20.92 0.80
C VAL A 493 9.74 -21.22 -0.54
N LYS A 494 8.76 -22.14 -0.53
CA LYS A 494 7.92 -22.44 -1.70
C LYS A 494 6.47 -22.08 -1.39
N SER A 495 5.86 -21.34 -2.31
CA SER A 495 4.47 -20.90 -2.25
C SER A 495 3.72 -21.42 -3.48
N LEU A 496 2.65 -22.17 -3.26
CA LEU A 496 1.73 -22.65 -4.30
C LEU A 496 0.34 -22.13 -3.97
N GLY A 497 -0.34 -21.52 -4.94
CA GLY A 497 -1.67 -21.00 -4.67
C GLY A 497 -2.56 -20.87 -5.90
N LEU A 498 -3.84 -20.70 -5.60
CA LEU A 498 -4.91 -20.42 -6.54
C LEU A 498 -5.63 -19.15 -6.08
N SER A 499 -5.84 -18.21 -6.98
CA SER A 499 -6.58 -16.97 -6.75
C SER A 499 -7.75 -16.89 -7.72
N ALA A 500 -8.95 -16.64 -7.22
CA ALA A 500 -10.14 -16.40 -8.01
C ALA A 500 -10.70 -15.00 -7.72
N THR A 501 -11.09 -14.31 -8.78
CA THR A 501 -11.73 -12.98 -8.70
C THR A 501 -13.00 -13.01 -9.56
N ALA A 502 -14.10 -12.47 -9.02
CA ALA A 502 -15.35 -12.29 -9.75
C ALA A 502 -15.82 -10.84 -9.55
N GLY A 503 -16.13 -10.16 -10.64
CA GLY A 503 -16.68 -8.79 -10.65
C GLY A 503 -17.96 -8.75 -11.46
N TYR A 504 -18.96 -8.03 -10.98
CA TYR A 504 -20.20 -7.78 -11.68
C TYR A 504 -20.59 -6.32 -11.52
N ASP A 505 -20.96 -5.64 -12.60
CA ASP A 505 -21.48 -4.26 -12.56
C ASP A 505 -22.63 -4.09 -13.57
N ARG A 506 -23.68 -3.41 -13.11
CA ARG A 506 -24.81 -3.09 -13.97
C ARG A 506 -25.60 -1.88 -13.45
N THR A 507 -26.12 -1.10 -14.40
CA THR A 507 -26.99 0.05 -14.13
C THR A 507 -28.35 -0.12 -14.82
N TRP A 508 -29.43 0.11 -14.08
CA TRP A 508 -30.81 0.06 -14.54
C TRP A 508 -31.49 1.40 -14.21
N GLY A 509 -31.52 2.31 -15.15
CA GLY A 509 -32.06 3.66 -14.93
C GLY A 509 -31.29 4.40 -13.83
N LYS A 510 -31.96 4.70 -12.71
CA LYS A 510 -31.35 5.37 -11.53
C LYS A 510 -30.70 4.39 -10.54
N PHE A 511 -30.90 3.11 -10.70
CA PHE A 511 -30.33 2.07 -9.82
C PHE A 511 -29.06 1.51 -10.42
N SER A 512 -27.98 1.45 -9.65
CA SER A 512 -26.76 0.77 -10.02
C SER A 512 -26.36 -0.22 -8.94
N ALA A 513 -25.83 -1.37 -9.35
CA ALA A 513 -25.30 -2.39 -8.48
C ALA A 513 -23.95 -2.86 -9.00
N SER A 514 -22.99 -2.96 -8.10
CA SER A 514 -21.71 -3.62 -8.36
C SER A 514 -21.36 -4.60 -7.25
N ALA A 515 -20.68 -5.68 -7.61
CA ALA A 515 -20.17 -6.67 -6.68
C ALA A 515 -18.78 -7.11 -7.10
N SER A 516 -17.89 -7.28 -6.13
CA SER A 516 -16.55 -7.83 -6.33
C SER A 516 -16.25 -8.85 -5.25
N ALA A 517 -15.94 -10.09 -5.67
CA ALA A 517 -15.60 -11.19 -4.78
C ALA A 517 -14.20 -11.69 -5.11
N ASN A 518 -13.40 -11.95 -4.07
CA ASN A 518 -12.07 -12.50 -4.21
C ASN A 518 -11.89 -13.70 -3.27
N TYR A 519 -11.19 -14.71 -3.73
CA TYR A 519 -10.84 -15.88 -2.94
C TYR A 519 -9.42 -16.31 -3.24
N THR A 520 -8.68 -16.72 -2.22
CA THR A 520 -7.32 -17.25 -2.34
C THR A 520 -7.21 -18.51 -1.51
N CYS A 521 -6.66 -19.57 -2.12
CA CYS A 521 -6.16 -20.76 -1.46
C CYS A 521 -4.67 -20.84 -1.70
N GLN A 522 -3.83 -20.75 -0.65
CA GLN A 522 -2.38 -20.77 -0.80
C GLN A 522 -1.70 -21.61 0.27
N ARG A 523 -0.63 -22.29 -0.12
CA ARG A 523 0.18 -23.10 0.76
C ARG A 523 1.63 -22.66 0.66
N ASP A 524 2.12 -22.04 1.75
CA ASP A 524 3.45 -21.48 1.85
C ASP A 524 4.24 -22.26 2.89
N ARG A 525 5.34 -22.88 2.48
CA ARG A 525 6.12 -23.78 3.33
C ARG A 525 7.61 -23.52 3.29
N ASP A 526 8.26 -23.78 4.42
CA ASP A 526 9.70 -23.79 4.55
C ASP A 526 10.30 -25.11 4.03
N TYR A 527 11.32 -24.99 3.19
CA TYR A 527 12.13 -26.11 2.67
C TYR A 527 13.62 -25.90 2.91
N SER A 528 13.98 -25.12 3.92
CA SER A 528 15.36 -24.69 4.15
C SER A 528 16.31 -25.82 4.51
N ALA A 529 15.95 -26.61 5.50
CA ALA A 529 16.82 -27.67 6.03
C ALA A 529 16.03 -28.98 6.23
N PRO A 530 16.27 -30.04 5.42
CA PRO A 530 15.50 -31.30 5.49
C PRO A 530 15.51 -32.02 6.84
N HIS A 531 16.53 -31.76 7.67
CA HIS A 531 16.67 -32.38 9.00
C HIS A 531 16.19 -31.49 10.15
N ASP A 532 15.68 -30.28 9.85
CA ASP A 532 15.14 -29.35 10.83
C ASP A 532 13.71 -29.79 11.22
N PRO A 533 13.33 -29.78 12.51
CA PRO A 533 11.95 -30.01 12.94
C PRO A 533 10.92 -29.09 12.27
N GLU A 534 11.34 -27.90 11.83
CA GLU A 534 10.50 -26.91 11.15
C GLU A 534 10.36 -27.15 9.63
N TYR A 535 11.04 -28.17 9.08
CA TYR A 535 10.97 -28.50 7.65
C TYR A 535 9.55 -28.81 7.19
N ARG A 536 9.08 -28.12 6.15
CA ARG A 536 7.71 -28.12 5.60
C ARG A 536 6.65 -27.48 6.51
N ASN A 537 7.02 -26.79 7.56
CA ASN A 537 6.11 -25.97 8.34
C ASN A 537 5.58 -24.79 7.52
N THR A 538 4.39 -24.33 7.89
CA THR A 538 3.75 -23.18 7.27
C THR A 538 4.47 -21.91 7.69
N ILE A 539 4.69 -21.01 6.72
CA ILE A 539 5.29 -19.71 6.98
C ILE A 539 4.37 -18.85 7.88
N PRO A 540 4.94 -18.14 8.87
CA PRO A 540 4.16 -17.29 9.78
C PRO A 540 3.23 -16.30 9.06
N TYR A 541 2.01 -16.14 9.61
CA TYR A 541 0.96 -15.24 9.11
C TYR A 541 0.48 -15.55 7.69
N SER A 542 0.60 -16.79 7.22
CA SER A 542 0.10 -17.24 5.94
C SER A 542 -1.13 -18.14 6.13
N PRO A 543 -2.36 -17.62 5.93
CA PRO A 543 -3.57 -18.43 5.99
C PRO A 543 -3.71 -19.30 4.75
N LEU A 544 -4.23 -20.52 4.89
CA LEU A 544 -4.54 -21.38 3.75
C LEU A 544 -5.66 -20.78 2.89
N HIS A 545 -6.67 -20.17 3.52
CA HIS A 545 -7.83 -19.61 2.86
C HIS A 545 -8.02 -18.14 3.25
N SER A 546 -8.30 -17.29 2.30
CA SER A 546 -8.78 -15.92 2.51
C SER A 546 -9.82 -15.55 1.46
N ALA A 547 -10.79 -14.71 1.84
CA ALA A 547 -11.84 -14.27 0.94
C ALA A 547 -12.27 -12.84 1.26
N SER A 548 -12.80 -12.15 0.25
CA SER A 548 -13.43 -10.84 0.40
C SER A 548 -14.62 -10.70 -0.53
N LEU A 549 -15.59 -9.88 -0.11
CA LEU A 549 -16.75 -9.50 -0.91
C LEU A 549 -17.03 -8.01 -0.68
N ILE A 550 -17.23 -7.27 -1.75
CA ILE A 550 -17.73 -5.89 -1.74
C ILE A 550 -19.01 -5.86 -2.57
N VAL A 551 -20.07 -5.30 -2.03
CA VAL A 551 -21.32 -5.03 -2.73
C VAL A 551 -21.65 -3.55 -2.58
N ASP A 552 -21.82 -2.86 -3.68
CA ASP A 552 -22.19 -1.43 -3.71
C ASP A 552 -23.49 -1.27 -4.48
N LEU A 553 -24.48 -0.65 -3.84
CA LEU A 553 -25.81 -0.37 -4.37
C LEU A 553 -26.04 1.13 -4.34
N ALA A 554 -26.41 1.72 -5.45
CA ALA A 554 -26.73 3.15 -5.51
C ALA A 554 -28.09 3.42 -6.16
N TYR A 555 -28.84 4.36 -5.58
CA TYR A 555 -30.13 4.81 -6.07
C TYR A 555 -30.39 6.27 -5.71
N ASP A 556 -30.58 7.14 -6.69
CA ASP A 556 -31.03 8.54 -6.55
C ASP A 556 -30.30 9.31 -5.44
N GLY A 557 -28.96 9.29 -5.48
CA GLY A 557 -28.09 9.98 -4.52
C GLY A 557 -27.89 9.24 -3.19
N TRP A 558 -28.53 8.09 -2.97
CA TRP A 558 -28.16 7.13 -1.93
C TRP A 558 -27.11 6.17 -2.45
N SER A 559 -26.15 5.77 -1.60
CA SER A 559 -25.32 4.59 -1.84
C SER A 559 -25.13 3.81 -0.55
N LEU A 560 -25.24 2.49 -0.67
CA LEU A 560 -25.01 1.53 0.39
C LEU A 560 -23.88 0.60 -0.07
N CYS A 561 -22.76 0.63 0.62
CA CYS A 561 -21.67 -0.31 0.43
C CYS A 561 -21.58 -1.26 1.62
N THR A 562 -21.56 -2.56 1.33
CA THR A 562 -21.29 -3.61 2.29
C THR A 562 -20.02 -4.32 1.88
N SER A 563 -19.12 -4.53 2.83
CA SER A 563 -17.91 -5.30 2.58
C SER A 563 -17.70 -6.37 3.64
N TRP A 564 -17.26 -7.54 3.21
CA TRP A 564 -16.97 -8.70 4.05
C TRP A 564 -15.54 -9.18 3.81
N LEU A 565 -14.84 -9.51 4.88
CA LEU A 565 -13.49 -10.08 4.88
C LEU A 565 -13.48 -11.36 5.70
N TYR A 566 -12.77 -12.38 5.18
CA TYR A 566 -12.47 -13.62 5.87
C TYR A 566 -10.99 -13.95 5.77
N THR A 567 -10.39 -14.33 6.88
CA THR A 567 -9.01 -14.85 6.96
C THR A 567 -9.04 -16.12 7.78
N GLY A 568 -8.54 -17.22 7.21
CA GLY A 568 -8.46 -18.52 7.86
C GLY A 568 -7.40 -18.59 8.96
N ASP A 569 -7.31 -19.75 9.59
CA ASP A 569 -6.32 -20.05 10.63
C ASP A 569 -4.90 -19.89 10.07
N ARG A 570 -3.98 -19.43 10.94
CA ARG A 570 -2.58 -19.20 10.59
C ARG A 570 -1.69 -19.25 11.81
N PHE A 571 -0.45 -19.64 11.65
CA PHE A 571 0.52 -19.64 12.74
C PHE A 571 1.26 -18.30 12.83
N ALA A 572 1.58 -17.88 14.06
CA ALA A 572 2.38 -16.68 14.31
C ALA A 572 3.88 -16.94 14.23
N LEU A 573 4.34 -18.18 14.48
CA LEU A 573 5.74 -18.61 14.45
C LEU A 573 5.93 -19.79 13.50
N ILE A 574 7.16 -19.97 13.03
CA ILE A 574 7.53 -21.06 12.11
C ILE A 574 7.47 -22.44 12.77
N SER A 575 7.56 -22.53 14.10
CA SER A 575 7.41 -23.77 14.86
C SER A 575 6.05 -24.45 14.67
N ASN A 576 5.03 -23.70 14.25
CA ASN A 576 3.67 -24.16 14.05
C ASN A 576 3.05 -24.86 15.30
N ASN A 577 3.47 -24.46 16.48
CA ASN A 577 2.91 -24.95 17.71
C ASN A 577 1.45 -24.48 17.88
N ARG A 578 0.65 -25.27 18.62
CA ARG A 578 -0.74 -24.97 18.87
C ARG A 578 -0.95 -23.62 19.57
N ASP A 579 -0.04 -23.25 20.46
CA ASP A 579 -0.07 -21.97 21.17
C ASP A 579 0.20 -20.76 20.25
N ASP A 580 0.77 -21.01 19.08
CA ASP A 580 1.05 -19.98 18.07
C ASP A 580 -0.04 -19.87 17.01
N LEU A 581 -1.09 -20.69 17.12
CA LEU A 581 -2.23 -20.65 16.21
C LEU A 581 -3.07 -19.40 16.48
N LEU A 582 -3.29 -18.62 15.43
CA LEU A 582 -4.27 -17.54 15.37
C LEU A 582 -5.51 -18.07 14.65
N GLY A 583 -6.65 -18.10 15.34
CA GLY A 583 -7.91 -18.57 14.78
C GLY A 583 -8.39 -17.75 13.59
N ALA A 584 -9.25 -18.36 12.78
CA ALA A 584 -9.93 -17.69 11.70
C ALA A 584 -10.83 -16.57 12.20
N TRP A 585 -10.98 -15.52 11.39
CA TRP A 585 -11.85 -14.39 11.70
C TRP A 585 -12.55 -13.84 10.46
N GLN A 586 -13.62 -13.12 10.69
CA GLN A 586 -14.35 -12.39 9.66
C GLN A 586 -14.88 -11.08 10.19
N THR A 587 -15.00 -10.09 9.29
CA THR A 587 -15.61 -8.79 9.57
C THR A 587 -16.60 -8.41 8.49
N VAL A 588 -17.64 -7.68 8.87
CA VAL A 588 -18.59 -7.04 7.95
C VAL A 588 -18.60 -5.56 8.23
N ASP A 589 -18.43 -4.75 7.21
CA ASP A 589 -18.49 -3.29 7.31
C ASP A 589 -19.66 -2.77 6.45
N LEU A 590 -20.32 -1.72 6.94
CA LEU A 590 -21.41 -1.02 6.25
C LEU A 590 -21.10 0.46 6.12
N LYS A 591 -21.34 1.02 4.95
CA LYS A 591 -21.27 2.45 4.69
C LYS A 591 -22.49 2.92 3.93
N LEU A 592 -23.21 3.88 4.50
CA LEU A 592 -24.36 4.52 3.91
C LEU A 592 -24.02 5.98 3.61
N ASN A 593 -24.20 6.38 2.37
CA ASN A 593 -24.05 7.77 1.93
C ASN A 593 -25.37 8.31 1.40
N LYS A 594 -25.62 9.59 1.65
CA LYS A 594 -26.65 10.35 0.98
C LYS A 594 -26.07 11.68 0.51
N ARG A 595 -26.23 11.96 -0.79
CA ARG A 595 -25.86 13.22 -1.41
C ARG A 595 -27.11 14.05 -1.65
N PHE A 596 -27.10 15.30 -1.15
CA PHE A 596 -28.14 16.28 -1.31
C PHE A 596 -27.64 17.41 -2.19
N ARG A 597 -28.52 17.96 -3.04
CA ARG A 597 -28.25 19.20 -3.75
C ARG A 597 -29.01 20.33 -3.04
N ILE A 598 -28.27 21.33 -2.56
CA ILE A 598 -28.83 22.51 -1.90
C ILE A 598 -28.44 23.71 -2.75
N ARG A 599 -29.39 24.19 -3.58
CA ARG A 599 -29.16 25.26 -4.58
C ARG A 599 -28.00 24.88 -5.53
N ARG A 600 -26.85 25.54 -5.39
CA ARG A 600 -25.63 25.30 -6.20
C ARG A 600 -24.60 24.42 -5.52
N HIS A 601 -24.82 24.05 -4.26
CA HIS A 601 -23.89 23.29 -3.43
C HIS A 601 -24.32 21.83 -3.31
N TYR A 602 -23.39 20.98 -2.97
CA TYR A 602 -23.68 19.59 -2.62
C TYR A 602 -23.29 19.35 -1.16
N VAL A 603 -24.15 18.66 -0.46
CA VAL A 603 -23.89 18.18 0.90
C VAL A 603 -23.95 16.66 0.86
N GLN A 604 -22.94 16.00 1.35
CA GLN A 604 -22.91 14.54 1.49
C GLN A 604 -22.81 14.17 2.96
N ALA A 605 -23.78 13.41 3.44
CA ALA A 605 -23.75 12.79 4.76
C ALA A 605 -23.38 11.31 4.61
N THR A 606 -22.46 10.86 5.42
CA THR A 606 -21.94 9.48 5.42
C THR A 606 -21.98 8.92 6.83
N VAL A 607 -22.48 7.69 6.98
CA VAL A 607 -22.43 6.92 8.23
C VAL A 607 -21.78 5.58 7.91
N GLU A 608 -20.81 5.21 8.72
CA GLU A 608 -20.07 3.96 8.61
C GLU A 608 -20.17 3.16 9.91
N CYS A 609 -20.38 1.86 9.79
CA CYS A 609 -20.29 0.91 10.89
C CYS A 609 -19.29 -0.17 10.49
N ASN A 610 -18.13 -0.19 11.14
CA ASN A 610 -17.08 -1.16 10.89
C ASN A 610 -17.18 -2.30 11.89
N ASN A 611 -16.83 -3.52 11.44
CA ASN A 611 -16.92 -4.73 12.23
C ASN A 611 -18.29 -4.91 12.88
N LEU A 612 -19.35 -4.86 12.06
CA LEU A 612 -20.77 -4.91 12.49
C LEU A 612 -21.04 -6.09 13.43
N CYS A 613 -20.41 -7.24 13.19
CA CYS A 613 -20.57 -8.46 13.97
C CYS A 613 -19.79 -8.47 15.30
N ASP A 614 -19.04 -7.39 15.63
CA ASP A 614 -18.17 -7.29 16.79
C ASP A 614 -17.17 -8.45 16.91
N SER A 615 -16.63 -8.90 15.78
CA SER A 615 -15.61 -9.96 15.72
C SER A 615 -14.36 -9.52 16.45
N ARG A 616 -13.99 -10.27 17.49
CA ARG A 616 -12.77 -10.03 18.26
C ARG A 616 -11.66 -10.88 17.69
N HIS A 617 -10.64 -10.24 17.14
CA HIS A 617 -9.58 -10.94 16.42
C HIS A 617 -8.25 -10.19 16.53
N GLU A 618 -7.21 -10.89 16.18
CA GLU A 618 -5.85 -10.36 16.07
C GLU A 618 -5.35 -10.60 14.63
N VAL A 619 -4.80 -9.59 14.01
CA VAL A 619 -4.09 -9.74 12.74
C VAL A 619 -2.65 -10.17 12.99
N VAL A 620 -2.01 -9.53 13.94
CA VAL A 620 -0.70 -9.91 14.50
C VAL A 620 -0.92 -10.41 15.92
N LYS A 621 -0.29 -11.51 16.30
CA LYS A 621 -0.43 -12.14 17.62
C LYS A 621 -0.17 -11.11 18.72
N ARG A 622 -1.06 -11.04 19.71
CA ARG A 622 -1.05 -10.10 20.84
C ARG A 622 -1.29 -8.64 20.45
N TYR A 623 -1.77 -8.37 19.25
CA TYR A 623 -2.23 -7.06 18.82
C TYR A 623 -3.73 -7.14 18.51
N PRO A 624 -4.59 -6.96 19.54
CA PRO A 624 -6.04 -7.03 19.36
C PRO A 624 -6.52 -5.91 18.44
N MET A 625 -7.47 -6.24 17.57
CA MET A 625 -8.09 -5.28 16.66
C MET A 625 -9.33 -4.63 17.30
N PRO A 626 -9.73 -3.42 16.87
CA PRO A 626 -10.94 -2.77 17.33
C PRO A 626 -12.18 -3.64 17.06
N GLY A 627 -13.08 -3.74 18.03
CA GLY A 627 -14.41 -4.28 17.85
C GLY A 627 -15.30 -3.38 16.99
N ARG A 628 -16.63 -3.58 17.09
CA ARG A 628 -17.59 -2.74 16.37
C ARG A 628 -17.39 -1.26 16.69
N ASN A 629 -17.33 -0.45 15.65
CA ASN A 629 -17.14 0.99 15.75
C ASN A 629 -17.86 1.72 14.64
N TRP A 630 -18.13 2.99 14.85
CA TRP A 630 -18.86 3.82 13.92
C TRP A 630 -18.09 5.11 13.59
N LYS A 631 -18.41 5.69 12.45
CA LYS A 631 -17.94 6.99 12.00
C LYS A 631 -19.04 7.71 11.24
N ALA A 632 -19.21 9.00 11.49
CA ALA A 632 -20.11 9.87 10.75
C ALA A 632 -19.31 11.02 10.12
N THR A 633 -19.63 11.37 8.89
CA THR A 633 -18.92 12.40 8.13
C THR A 633 -19.93 13.29 7.40
N LEU A 634 -19.71 14.59 7.46
CA LEU A 634 -20.45 15.58 6.70
C LEU A 634 -19.49 16.35 5.80
N GLN A 635 -19.72 16.30 4.50
CA GLN A 635 -18.95 17.03 3.50
C GLN A 635 -19.83 18.08 2.85
N TRP A 636 -19.31 19.29 2.74
CA TRP A 636 -19.94 20.39 2.00
C TRP A 636 -19.05 20.79 0.84
N GLN A 637 -19.62 20.76 -0.36
CA GLN A 637 -18.95 21.13 -1.60
C GLN A 637 -19.61 22.35 -2.22
N PHE A 638 -18.79 23.37 -2.51
CA PHE A 638 -19.15 24.66 -3.09
C PHE A 638 -18.87 24.70 -4.58
#